data_e951f61432e2af1c99ac921d138a2da8
#
_entry.id   e951f61432e2af1c99ac921d138a2da8
#
_cell.length_a   1.000
_cell.length_b   1.000
_cell.length_c   1.000
_cell.angle_alpha   90.00
_cell.angle_beta   90.00
_cell.angle_gamma   90.00
#
_symmetry.space_group_name_H-M   'P 1'
#
loop_
_entity.id
_entity.type
_entity.pdbx_description
1 polymer ?
#
loop_
_entity_poly.entity_id
_entity_poly.type
_entity_poly.pdbx_seq_one_letter_code
_entity_poly.pdbx_strand_id
1 'polypeptide(L)'
;MRDKTQRDKPWIFRTYAGHSTAADSNALYRKNLAKGQTGLSVAFDLPTQTGYDSDHALAKGEVGKVGVPICHLGDMRALFNGIPLDTMNTSMTINATAAWLMALYIAVADEQGAPRASLQGTIQNDIIKEYLSRGTYVFPPAPSMRLIKDVILFTTREIPKWNPINVCSYHLQEAGATPVQELAFALATAIAVLDTVKASGEVPADKFGDVVGRISFFVNAGMRFITELCKMRAFTELWNEITNERYGIIDAKQRLFRYGVQVNSLGLTEPQPENNVARILIEMLAVTLSKNARARAVQLPTWNEALGLPRPWDQQWSLRMQQILAYETDLLDYGDIFDGSDEIAHKVDDLKRQAKEELKRIEEMGGAVAAVDTGYMKQQLVESNTARLEAIERGEQTVVGVNKYLESEPSPLAGAADAILTVPEAAERGQIEQLKAWRAARDNNAVAAALKELKRSANAGTNIMPASIACAKAGVTTGEWGWTLRETFGEYRAPTGVGLAMRNDVTGLDDIRADVDRISRKLGRRLTFLVGKPGLDGHSNGAEQIAVRARDAGMQVVYEGIRLTPEEIVDAARKERVHVVGLSVLSGSHLPLVEDVVDRMKQAGLDVPVVVGGIIPPEDAAELEKAGVAAVYTPKDFELNRIMSDVVRIVERTKDANDV
;
A
#
# COMPACT_ATOMS: atom_id res chain seq x y z
N MET A 1 13.60 43.44 -8.74
CA MET A 1 14.04 42.80 -7.48
C MET A 1 12.80 42.41 -6.71
N ARG A 2 12.52 41.11 -6.50
CA ARG A 2 11.43 40.69 -5.62
C ARG A 2 11.80 41.05 -4.18
N ASP A 3 10.80 41.54 -3.47
CA ASP A 3 10.95 41.85 -2.04
C ASP A 3 11.37 40.56 -1.29
N LYS A 4 12.56 40.56 -0.71
CA LYS A 4 13.17 39.44 0.00
C LYS A 4 12.51 39.13 1.36
N THR A 5 11.36 39.72 1.66
CA THR A 5 10.84 39.82 3.02
C THR A 5 9.89 38.68 3.42
N GLN A 6 9.55 37.73 2.54
CA GLN A 6 8.64 36.65 2.93
C GLN A 6 9.14 35.29 2.48
N ARG A 7 9.83 34.58 3.40
CA ARG A 7 10.18 33.17 3.27
C ARG A 7 8.90 32.32 3.20
N ASP A 8 8.85 31.39 2.27
CA ASP A 8 7.74 30.43 2.18
C ASP A 8 7.66 29.58 3.46
N LYS A 9 6.44 29.14 3.81
CA LYS A 9 6.27 28.12 4.84
C LYS A 9 6.71 26.77 4.30
N PRO A 10 7.38 25.93 5.10
CA PRO A 10 7.70 24.57 4.71
C PRO A 10 6.43 23.72 4.57
N TRP A 11 6.59 22.56 3.95
CA TRP A 11 5.58 21.51 3.93
C TRP A 11 5.30 20.95 5.32
N ILE A 12 4.22 20.20 5.47
CA ILE A 12 3.92 19.48 6.71
C ILE A 12 4.91 18.32 6.85
N PHE A 13 5.64 18.26 7.95
CA PHE A 13 6.53 17.16 8.28
C PHE A 13 5.74 16.03 8.90
N ARG A 14 5.77 14.85 8.27
CA ARG A 14 5.11 13.64 8.74
C ARG A 14 6.09 12.50 8.87
N THR A 15 5.76 11.58 9.77
CA THR A 15 6.34 10.25 9.87
C THR A 15 5.18 9.26 9.82
N TYR A 16 5.23 8.29 8.91
CA TYR A 16 4.28 7.20 8.85
C TYR A 16 4.56 6.25 10.02
N ALA A 17 3.62 6.11 10.93
CA ALA A 17 3.86 5.40 12.18
C ALA A 17 2.58 4.76 12.74
N GLY A 18 2.78 3.63 13.42
CA GLY A 18 1.80 2.84 14.11
C GLY A 18 2.33 1.42 14.29
N HIS A 19 2.21 0.86 15.48
CA HIS A 19 2.65 -0.49 15.80
C HIS A 19 2.10 -0.96 17.14
N SER A 20 2.22 -2.24 17.41
CA SER A 20 1.93 -2.89 18.69
C SER A 20 0.51 -2.60 19.21
N THR A 21 0.35 -1.59 20.04
CA THR A 21 -0.93 -1.18 20.65
C THR A 21 -1.26 0.28 20.33
N ALA A 22 -2.50 0.67 20.58
CA ALA A 22 -2.92 2.07 20.47
C ALA A 22 -2.16 2.99 21.46
N ALA A 23 -1.84 2.49 22.64
CA ALA A 23 -1.09 3.22 23.66
C ALA A 23 0.39 3.42 23.25
N ASP A 24 1.04 2.38 22.73
CA ASP A 24 2.43 2.47 22.23
C ASP A 24 2.54 3.43 21.05
N SER A 25 1.58 3.34 20.13
CA SER A 25 1.50 4.24 18.97
C SER A 25 1.26 5.70 19.41
N ASN A 26 0.40 5.94 20.39
CA ASN A 26 0.20 7.27 20.98
C ASN A 26 1.50 7.83 21.58
N ALA A 27 2.23 7.01 22.35
CA ALA A 27 3.50 7.42 22.93
C ALA A 27 4.52 7.82 21.83
N LEU A 28 4.59 7.05 20.74
CA LEU A 28 5.43 7.35 19.59
C LEU A 28 5.01 8.66 18.90
N TYR A 29 3.70 8.88 18.68
CA TYR A 29 3.21 10.12 18.07
C TYR A 29 3.57 11.34 18.91
N ARG A 30 3.33 11.30 20.20
CA ARG A 30 3.68 12.40 21.11
C ARG A 30 5.18 12.67 21.14
N LYS A 31 6.00 11.61 21.09
CA LYS A 31 7.47 11.74 20.99
C LYS A 31 7.91 12.39 19.67
N ASN A 32 7.29 12.03 18.56
CA ASN A 32 7.59 12.60 17.25
C ASN A 32 7.13 14.07 17.14
N LEU A 33 5.95 14.39 17.67
CA LEU A 33 5.47 15.78 17.77
C LEU A 33 6.41 16.65 18.59
N ALA A 34 6.92 16.15 19.72
CA ALA A 34 7.92 16.84 20.52
C ALA A 34 9.25 17.07 19.80
N LYS A 35 9.58 16.28 18.77
CA LYS A 35 10.77 16.46 17.91
C LYS A 35 10.53 17.41 16.73
N GLY A 36 9.34 18.02 16.63
CA GLY A 36 9.00 19.01 15.60
C GLY A 36 8.27 18.44 14.37
N GLN A 37 7.69 17.25 14.47
CA GLN A 37 6.69 16.79 13.51
C GLN A 37 5.47 17.69 13.59
N THR A 38 4.89 18.07 12.43
CA THR A 38 3.81 19.07 12.37
C THR A 38 2.45 18.51 11.95
N GLY A 39 2.38 17.20 11.65
CA GLY A 39 1.15 16.49 11.36
C GLY A 39 1.34 14.99 11.57
N LEU A 40 0.26 14.27 11.84
CA LEU A 40 0.28 12.83 12.01
C LEU A 40 0.06 12.08 10.70
N SER A 41 0.66 10.89 10.58
CA SER A 41 0.34 9.92 9.54
C SER A 41 0.20 8.55 10.20
N VAL A 42 -1.04 8.05 10.26
CA VAL A 42 -1.42 6.86 11.02
C VAL A 42 -1.33 5.63 10.12
N ALA A 43 -0.51 4.65 10.53
CA ALA A 43 -0.47 3.31 9.99
C ALA A 43 -1.41 2.40 10.78
N PHE A 44 -2.34 1.73 10.12
CA PHE A 44 -3.24 0.73 10.72
C PHE A 44 -2.77 -0.68 10.36
N ASP A 45 -3.01 -1.64 11.23
CA ASP A 45 -2.68 -3.03 10.97
C ASP A 45 -3.62 -3.67 9.93
N LEU A 46 -3.25 -4.82 9.40
CA LEU A 46 -3.98 -5.48 8.32
C LEU A 46 -5.39 -5.93 8.74
N PRO A 47 -5.64 -6.47 9.95
CA PRO A 47 -7.00 -6.74 10.41
C PRO A 47 -7.89 -5.50 10.37
N THR A 48 -7.43 -4.37 10.91
CA THR A 48 -8.14 -3.09 10.87
C THR A 48 -8.44 -2.64 9.43
N GLN A 49 -7.45 -2.75 8.53
CA GLN A 49 -7.57 -2.35 7.14
C GLN A 49 -8.57 -3.20 6.35
N THR A 50 -8.70 -4.47 6.70
CA THR A 50 -9.58 -5.44 6.02
C THR A 50 -10.89 -5.70 6.75
N GLY A 51 -11.15 -4.99 7.85
CA GLY A 51 -12.41 -5.08 8.58
C GLY A 51 -12.58 -6.42 9.31
N TYR A 52 -11.52 -6.86 9.99
CA TYR A 52 -11.53 -7.96 10.94
C TYR A 52 -11.16 -7.46 12.33
N ASP A 53 -11.69 -8.13 13.35
CA ASP A 53 -11.26 -7.94 14.72
C ASP A 53 -9.98 -8.75 15.00
N SER A 54 -9.23 -8.35 16.03
CA SER A 54 -7.94 -8.97 16.36
C SER A 54 -8.02 -10.44 16.79
N ASP A 55 -9.20 -10.92 17.18
CA ASP A 55 -9.45 -12.32 17.54
C ASP A 55 -9.94 -13.19 16.38
N HIS A 56 -10.04 -12.64 15.18
CA HIS A 56 -10.41 -13.39 13.98
C HIS A 56 -9.27 -14.31 13.54
N ALA A 57 -9.61 -15.49 12.99
CA ALA A 57 -8.60 -16.48 12.56
C ALA A 57 -7.56 -15.93 11.57
N LEU A 58 -8.00 -15.09 10.61
CA LEU A 58 -7.11 -14.45 9.63
C LEU A 58 -6.24 -13.32 10.23
N ALA A 59 -6.55 -12.84 11.43
CA ALA A 59 -5.77 -11.79 12.10
C ALA A 59 -4.57 -12.34 12.87
N LYS A 60 -4.49 -13.65 13.06
CA LYS A 60 -3.42 -14.30 13.85
C LYS A 60 -2.03 -13.96 13.26
N GLY A 61 -1.18 -13.42 14.11
CA GLY A 61 0.18 -13.01 13.73
C GLY A 61 0.28 -11.67 13.00
N GLU A 62 -0.83 -11.00 12.68
CA GLU A 62 -0.86 -9.70 11.98
C GLU A 62 -1.19 -8.52 12.88
N VAL A 63 -1.72 -8.78 14.09
CA VAL A 63 -2.17 -7.74 15.02
C VAL A 63 -1.00 -6.87 15.48
N GLY A 64 -1.09 -5.58 15.20
CA GLY A 64 -0.07 -4.60 15.60
C GLY A 64 1.26 -4.67 14.85
N LYS A 65 1.42 -5.54 13.85
CA LYS A 65 2.71 -5.78 13.15
C LYS A 65 3.09 -4.62 12.23
N VAL A 66 2.24 -4.28 11.27
CA VAL A 66 2.53 -3.25 10.26
C VAL A 66 1.75 -1.96 10.48
N GLY A 67 1.12 -1.82 11.64
CA GLY A 67 0.30 -0.68 12.00
C GLY A 67 -0.38 -0.88 13.35
N VAL A 68 -1.14 0.12 13.80
CA VAL A 68 -1.89 0.07 15.05
C VAL A 68 -3.21 -0.69 14.90
N PRO A 69 -3.53 -1.65 15.80
CA PRO A 69 -4.81 -2.32 15.81
C PRO A 69 -5.91 -1.38 16.37
N ILE A 70 -7.00 -1.24 15.63
CA ILE A 70 -8.18 -0.47 16.04
C ILE A 70 -9.41 -1.34 15.88
N CYS A 71 -9.82 -2.00 16.95
CA CYS A 71 -11.02 -2.82 16.97
C CYS A 71 -12.28 -2.04 17.33
N HIS A 72 -12.17 -0.97 18.12
CA HIS A 72 -13.34 -0.23 18.65
C HIS A 72 -12.98 1.20 19.05
N LEU A 73 -13.99 1.95 19.49
CA LEU A 73 -13.84 3.35 19.92
C LEU A 73 -12.82 3.52 21.07
N GLY A 74 -12.68 2.54 21.94
CA GLY A 74 -11.70 2.56 23.03
C GLY A 74 -10.26 2.62 22.54
N ASP A 75 -9.94 1.85 21.49
CA ASP A 75 -8.61 1.89 20.88
C ASP A 75 -8.33 3.25 20.22
N MET A 76 -9.34 3.81 19.53
CA MET A 76 -9.22 5.13 18.91
C MET A 76 -9.03 6.25 19.93
N ARG A 77 -9.71 6.16 21.10
CA ARG A 77 -9.48 7.08 22.23
C ARG A 77 -8.05 6.97 22.76
N ALA A 78 -7.55 5.75 22.94
CA ALA A 78 -6.20 5.52 23.41
C ALA A 78 -5.16 6.07 22.41
N LEU A 79 -5.37 5.86 21.10
CA LEU A 79 -4.50 6.35 20.05
C LEU A 79 -4.34 7.87 20.05
N PHE A 80 -5.42 8.62 20.28
CA PHE A 80 -5.43 10.08 20.27
C PHE A 80 -5.45 10.71 21.66
N ASN A 81 -5.15 9.93 22.71
CA ASN A 81 -5.10 10.45 24.07
C ASN A 81 -4.09 11.58 24.22
N GLY A 82 -4.55 12.75 24.68
CA GLY A 82 -3.72 13.94 24.87
C GLY A 82 -3.25 14.61 23.55
N ILE A 83 -3.86 14.26 22.42
CA ILE A 83 -3.64 14.91 21.11
C ILE A 83 -4.93 15.68 20.74
N PRO A 84 -4.90 17.01 20.67
CA PRO A 84 -6.09 17.82 20.38
C PRO A 84 -6.46 17.71 18.90
N LEU A 85 -7.63 17.12 18.60
CA LEU A 85 -8.06 16.87 17.22
C LEU A 85 -8.53 18.10 16.47
N ASP A 86 -8.92 19.17 17.16
CA ASP A 86 -9.35 20.45 16.58
C ASP A 86 -8.20 21.24 15.92
N THR A 87 -6.96 20.98 16.33
CA THR A 87 -5.76 21.67 15.83
C THR A 87 -4.81 20.74 15.10
N MET A 88 -4.86 19.43 15.36
CA MET A 88 -3.95 18.45 14.76
C MET A 88 -4.34 18.11 13.32
N ASN A 89 -3.38 18.22 12.40
CA ASN A 89 -3.55 17.71 11.03
C ASN A 89 -3.24 16.22 11.01
N THR A 90 -4.28 15.38 10.81
CA THR A 90 -4.17 13.93 10.85
C THR A 90 -4.38 13.31 9.49
N SER A 91 -3.43 12.49 9.03
CA SER A 91 -3.57 11.64 7.84
C SER A 91 -3.83 10.19 8.28
N MET A 92 -4.87 9.58 7.74
CA MET A 92 -5.21 8.17 7.99
C MET A 92 -5.04 7.35 6.71
N THR A 93 -4.08 6.42 6.72
CA THR A 93 -3.83 5.52 5.59
C THR A 93 -4.76 4.31 5.69
N ILE A 94 -5.99 4.50 5.23
CA ILE A 94 -7.05 3.50 5.32
C ILE A 94 -7.98 3.61 4.11
N ASN A 95 -8.47 2.49 3.57
CA ASN A 95 -9.23 2.41 2.32
C ASN A 95 -10.55 1.66 2.48
N ALA A 96 -10.58 0.34 2.48
CA ALA A 96 -11.83 -0.42 2.54
C ALA A 96 -12.68 -0.10 3.79
N THR A 97 -12.03 0.13 4.93
CA THR A 97 -12.66 0.50 6.20
C THR A 97 -12.60 2.00 6.50
N ALA A 98 -12.34 2.84 5.49
CA ALA A 98 -12.18 4.28 5.66
C ALA A 98 -13.39 4.95 6.31
N ALA A 99 -14.60 4.60 5.88
CA ALA A 99 -15.83 5.14 6.46
C ALA A 99 -15.95 4.80 7.97
N TRP A 100 -15.53 3.61 8.35
CA TRP A 100 -15.51 3.16 9.76
C TRP A 100 -14.50 3.92 10.61
N LEU A 101 -13.24 3.99 10.14
CA LEU A 101 -12.20 4.68 10.90
C LEU A 101 -12.48 6.19 11.00
N MET A 102 -13.08 6.78 9.96
CA MET A 102 -13.58 8.16 10.00
C MET A 102 -14.69 8.33 11.03
N ALA A 103 -15.61 7.37 11.14
CA ALA A 103 -16.67 7.39 12.14
C ALA A 103 -16.12 7.31 13.58
N LEU A 104 -15.13 6.44 13.81
CA LEU A 104 -14.42 6.35 15.10
C LEU A 104 -13.68 7.67 15.43
N TYR A 105 -12.98 8.25 14.45
CA TYR A 105 -12.28 9.52 14.62
C TYR A 105 -13.23 10.67 14.99
N ILE A 106 -14.37 10.76 14.30
CA ILE A 106 -15.41 11.76 14.59
C ILE A 106 -15.99 11.53 16.00
N ALA A 107 -16.23 10.29 16.39
CA ALA A 107 -16.75 9.99 17.73
C ALA A 107 -15.77 10.43 18.83
N VAL A 108 -14.45 10.22 18.65
CA VAL A 108 -13.43 10.72 19.58
C VAL A 108 -13.37 12.24 19.58
N ALA A 109 -13.47 12.90 18.42
CA ALA A 109 -13.52 14.35 18.33
C ALA A 109 -14.72 14.95 19.04
N ASP A 110 -15.91 14.34 18.87
CA ASP A 110 -17.13 14.72 19.59
C ASP A 110 -16.92 14.61 21.13
N GLU A 111 -16.26 13.55 21.61
CA GLU A 111 -15.93 13.35 23.02
C GLU A 111 -14.92 14.36 23.57
N GLN A 112 -13.96 14.78 22.75
CA GLN A 112 -13.01 15.85 23.08
C GLN A 112 -13.65 17.25 23.06
N GLY A 113 -14.91 17.37 22.60
CA GLY A 113 -15.57 18.66 22.40
C GLY A 113 -15.00 19.44 21.20
N ALA A 114 -14.26 18.79 20.30
CA ALA A 114 -13.71 19.42 19.12
C ALA A 114 -14.81 19.67 18.07
N PRO A 115 -15.04 20.93 17.65
CA PRO A 115 -16.03 21.20 16.62
C PRO A 115 -15.69 20.49 15.32
N ARG A 116 -16.61 19.75 14.72
CA ARG A 116 -16.38 19.00 13.47
C ARG A 116 -15.84 19.91 12.35
N ALA A 117 -16.31 21.15 12.26
CA ALA A 117 -15.84 22.14 11.30
C ALA A 117 -14.37 22.58 11.50
N SER A 118 -13.76 22.31 12.67
CA SER A 118 -12.34 22.57 12.93
C SER A 118 -11.43 21.43 12.50
N LEU A 119 -11.97 20.18 12.43
CA LEU A 119 -11.19 18.98 12.09
C LEU A 119 -10.52 19.14 10.74
N GLN A 120 -9.22 18.88 10.70
CA GLN A 120 -8.40 19.01 9.50
C GLN A 120 -7.51 17.78 9.31
N GLY A 121 -7.43 17.30 8.09
CA GLY A 121 -6.66 16.10 7.81
C GLY A 121 -7.03 15.49 6.48
N THR A 122 -6.72 14.22 6.37
CA THR A 122 -6.91 13.46 5.13
C THR A 122 -7.22 12.01 5.49
N ILE A 123 -8.17 11.42 4.80
CA ILE A 123 -8.34 9.96 4.79
C ILE A 123 -8.05 9.46 3.39
N GLN A 124 -7.32 8.35 3.27
CA GLN A 124 -6.87 7.87 1.94
C GLN A 124 -8.05 7.46 1.07
N ASN A 125 -8.89 6.52 1.53
CA ASN A 125 -10.20 6.22 0.93
C ASN A 125 -10.15 6.02 -0.60
N ASP A 126 -9.03 5.49 -1.12
CA ASP A 126 -8.81 5.18 -2.53
C ASP A 126 -8.82 3.67 -2.72
N ILE A 127 -9.94 3.15 -3.22
CA ILE A 127 -10.09 1.71 -3.40
C ILE A 127 -9.52 1.20 -4.73
N ILE A 128 -9.49 2.04 -5.75
CA ILE A 128 -9.00 1.63 -7.08
C ILE A 128 -7.56 1.14 -6.99
N LYS A 129 -6.68 1.90 -6.33
CA LYS A 129 -5.29 1.47 -6.14
C LYS A 129 -5.16 0.21 -5.28
N GLU A 130 -6.12 -0.08 -4.41
CA GLU A 130 -6.11 -1.31 -3.63
C GLU A 130 -6.30 -2.55 -4.50
N TYR A 131 -7.19 -2.48 -5.49
CA TYR A 131 -7.36 -3.56 -6.47
C TYR A 131 -6.11 -3.76 -7.34
N LEU A 132 -5.32 -2.70 -7.55
CA LEU A 132 -4.18 -2.71 -8.45
C LEU A 132 -2.86 -3.15 -7.77
N SER A 133 -2.66 -2.78 -6.49
CA SER A 133 -1.31 -2.89 -5.91
C SER A 133 -1.26 -3.36 -4.46
N ARG A 134 -2.01 -2.73 -3.55
CA ARG A 134 -1.85 -2.96 -2.11
C ARG A 134 -2.73 -4.08 -1.55
N GLY A 135 -3.89 -4.35 -2.17
CA GLY A 135 -4.73 -5.51 -1.87
C GLY A 135 -5.54 -5.45 -0.58
N THR A 136 -5.63 -4.32 0.13
CA THR A 136 -6.49 -4.22 1.34
C THR A 136 -7.90 -3.74 1.01
N TYR A 137 -8.49 -4.32 -0.03
CA TYR A 137 -9.91 -4.15 -0.39
C TYR A 137 -10.76 -5.27 0.24
N VAL A 138 -12.07 -5.06 0.34
CA VAL A 138 -13.03 -6.04 0.86
C VAL A 138 -14.16 -6.24 -0.13
N PHE A 139 -14.83 -5.17 -0.52
CA PHE A 139 -16.06 -5.20 -1.31
C PHE A 139 -15.78 -5.05 -2.82
N PRO A 140 -16.73 -5.45 -3.68
CA PRO A 140 -16.64 -5.19 -5.12
C PRO A 140 -16.51 -3.69 -5.45
N PRO A 141 -16.02 -3.34 -6.67
CA PRO A 141 -15.76 -1.95 -7.04
C PRO A 141 -16.97 -1.02 -6.88
N ALA A 142 -18.16 -1.41 -7.34
CA ALA A 142 -19.34 -0.54 -7.30
C ALA A 142 -19.79 -0.17 -5.87
N PRO A 143 -19.97 -1.11 -4.91
CA PRO A 143 -20.20 -0.77 -3.51
C PRO A 143 -19.09 0.07 -2.90
N SER A 144 -17.82 -0.23 -3.22
CA SER A 144 -16.67 0.53 -2.71
C SER A 144 -16.68 1.98 -3.17
N MET A 145 -16.97 2.23 -4.45
CA MET A 145 -17.11 3.60 -4.99
C MET A 145 -18.28 4.35 -4.33
N ARG A 146 -19.36 3.65 -3.99
CA ARG A 146 -20.45 4.23 -3.20
C ARG A 146 -19.99 4.65 -1.81
N LEU A 147 -19.23 3.81 -1.10
CA LEU A 147 -18.70 4.15 0.23
C LEU A 147 -17.80 5.40 0.16
N ILE A 148 -16.96 5.51 -0.87
CA ILE A 148 -16.12 6.70 -1.12
C ILE A 148 -17.00 7.93 -1.29
N LYS A 149 -18.03 7.85 -2.16
CA LYS A 149 -19.01 8.93 -2.37
C LYS A 149 -19.66 9.35 -1.06
N ASP A 150 -20.11 8.41 -0.25
CA ASP A 150 -20.77 8.67 1.02
C ASP A 150 -19.87 9.44 2.01
N VAL A 151 -18.59 9.08 2.09
CA VAL A 151 -17.60 9.82 2.89
C VAL A 151 -17.40 11.24 2.35
N ILE A 152 -17.27 11.40 1.02
CA ILE A 152 -17.09 12.72 0.39
C ILE A 152 -18.28 13.62 0.69
N LEU A 153 -19.50 13.15 0.46
CA LEU A 153 -20.72 13.92 0.70
C LEU A 153 -20.88 14.33 2.16
N PHE A 154 -20.62 13.41 3.08
CA PHE A 154 -20.70 13.69 4.51
C PHE A 154 -19.66 14.73 4.95
N THR A 155 -18.40 14.53 4.59
CA THR A 155 -17.32 15.41 5.02
C THR A 155 -17.43 16.81 4.41
N THR A 156 -17.87 16.93 3.15
CA THR A 156 -18.09 18.24 2.52
C THR A 156 -19.09 19.08 3.31
N ARG A 157 -20.11 18.47 3.92
CA ARG A 157 -21.13 19.15 4.73
C ARG A 157 -20.69 19.42 6.17
N GLU A 158 -20.16 18.37 6.84
CA GLU A 158 -19.94 18.35 8.28
C GLU A 158 -18.51 18.73 8.69
N ILE A 159 -17.51 18.47 7.81
CA ILE A 159 -16.09 18.60 8.12
C ILE A 159 -15.36 19.31 6.95
N PRO A 160 -15.67 20.57 6.64
CA PRO A 160 -15.27 21.23 5.39
C PRO A 160 -13.75 21.42 5.20
N LYS A 161 -12.95 21.23 6.25
CA LYS A 161 -11.47 21.30 6.15
C LYS A 161 -10.81 19.96 5.92
N TRP A 162 -11.58 18.85 5.88
CA TRP A 162 -11.07 17.51 5.66
C TRP A 162 -10.90 17.19 4.17
N ASN A 163 -9.88 16.46 3.80
CA ASN A 163 -9.72 15.86 2.48
C ASN A 163 -10.30 14.43 2.53
N PRO A 164 -11.51 14.20 1.95
CA PRO A 164 -12.23 12.94 2.10
C PRO A 164 -11.69 11.79 1.27
N ILE A 165 -10.80 12.12 0.33
CA ILE A 165 -10.06 11.16 -0.48
C ILE A 165 -8.65 11.69 -0.71
N ASN A 166 -7.72 10.76 -0.77
CA ASN A 166 -6.33 10.99 -1.14
C ASN A 166 -5.99 9.99 -2.23
N VAL A 167 -6.21 10.37 -3.50
CA VAL A 167 -5.94 9.52 -4.66
C VAL A 167 -4.47 9.16 -4.68
N CYS A 168 -4.18 7.86 -4.64
CA CYS A 168 -2.85 7.38 -4.30
C CYS A 168 -2.15 6.73 -5.48
N SER A 169 -1.13 7.38 -6.02
CA SER A 169 -0.21 6.78 -6.99
C SER A 169 1.04 6.17 -6.35
N TYR A 170 1.30 6.42 -5.06
CA TYR A 170 2.44 5.87 -4.35
C TYR A 170 2.55 4.34 -4.53
N HIS A 171 1.49 3.60 -4.21
CA HIS A 171 1.51 2.15 -4.32
C HIS A 171 1.54 1.64 -5.77
N LEU A 172 1.09 2.45 -6.74
CA LEU A 172 1.19 2.10 -8.16
C LEU A 172 2.67 2.08 -8.59
N GLN A 173 3.46 3.08 -8.17
CA GLN A 173 4.90 3.08 -8.44
C GLN A 173 5.60 1.92 -7.73
N GLU A 174 5.22 1.58 -6.50
CA GLU A 174 5.72 0.41 -5.79
C GLU A 174 5.38 -0.91 -6.51
N ALA A 175 4.25 -0.93 -7.23
CA ALA A 175 3.87 -2.04 -8.10
C ALA A 175 4.56 -2.02 -9.48
N GLY A 176 5.44 -1.05 -9.73
CA GLY A 176 6.21 -0.93 -10.95
C GLY A 176 5.67 0.04 -11.99
N ALA A 177 4.71 0.91 -11.64
CA ALA A 177 4.21 1.92 -12.57
C ALA A 177 5.32 2.82 -13.09
N THR A 178 5.30 3.07 -14.39
CA THR A 178 6.09 4.13 -15.00
C THR A 178 5.53 5.51 -14.63
N PRO A 179 6.29 6.62 -14.77
CA PRO A 179 5.78 7.96 -14.54
C PRO A 179 4.50 8.30 -15.32
N VAL A 180 4.37 7.78 -16.53
CA VAL A 180 3.17 7.96 -17.37
C VAL A 180 1.97 7.19 -16.81
N GLN A 181 2.17 5.93 -16.43
CA GLN A 181 1.11 5.12 -15.80
C GLN A 181 0.67 5.71 -14.47
N GLU A 182 1.62 6.23 -13.68
CA GLU A 182 1.30 6.89 -12.41
C GLU A 182 0.40 8.12 -12.61
N LEU A 183 0.74 8.99 -13.57
CA LEU A 183 -0.08 10.12 -13.99
C LEU A 183 -1.49 9.67 -14.44
N ALA A 184 -1.54 8.76 -15.41
CA ALA A 184 -2.80 8.36 -16.04
C ALA A 184 -3.72 7.62 -15.05
N PHE A 185 -3.20 6.66 -14.28
CA PHE A 185 -4.02 5.84 -13.40
C PHE A 185 -4.54 6.62 -12.19
N ALA A 186 -3.73 7.52 -11.63
CA ALA A 186 -4.19 8.39 -10.55
C ALA A 186 -5.25 9.38 -11.03
N LEU A 187 -5.06 10.00 -12.19
CA LEU A 187 -6.04 10.92 -12.76
C LEU A 187 -7.33 10.19 -13.19
N ALA A 188 -7.24 8.99 -13.76
CA ALA A 188 -8.41 8.16 -14.06
C ALA A 188 -9.20 7.80 -12.80
N THR A 189 -8.51 7.49 -11.70
CA THR A 189 -9.15 7.26 -10.39
C THR A 189 -9.86 8.51 -9.89
N ALA A 190 -9.22 9.67 -9.95
CA ALA A 190 -9.83 10.94 -9.54
C ALA A 190 -11.06 11.29 -10.38
N ILE A 191 -11.00 11.06 -11.70
CA ILE A 191 -12.13 11.24 -12.62
C ILE A 191 -13.29 10.30 -12.24
N ALA A 192 -13.02 9.01 -12.03
CA ALA A 192 -14.04 8.04 -11.66
C ALA A 192 -14.77 8.43 -10.36
N VAL A 193 -14.02 8.92 -9.37
CA VAL A 193 -14.58 9.40 -8.10
C VAL A 193 -15.44 10.64 -8.30
N LEU A 194 -14.94 11.65 -9.03
CA LEU A 194 -15.70 12.88 -9.29
C LEU A 194 -16.95 12.63 -10.13
N ASP A 195 -16.87 11.76 -11.14
CA ASP A 195 -18.00 11.36 -11.95
C ASP A 195 -19.06 10.63 -11.12
N THR A 196 -18.64 9.75 -10.18
CA THR A 196 -19.53 9.06 -9.24
C THR A 196 -20.27 10.07 -8.34
N VAL A 197 -19.56 11.06 -7.80
CA VAL A 197 -20.17 12.11 -6.97
C VAL A 197 -21.12 12.98 -7.80
N LYS A 198 -20.70 13.40 -8.99
CA LYS A 198 -21.51 14.24 -9.90
C LYS A 198 -22.80 13.53 -10.35
N ALA A 199 -22.69 12.24 -10.72
CA ALA A 199 -23.80 11.43 -11.16
C ALA A 199 -24.85 11.18 -10.07
N SER A 200 -24.46 11.27 -8.78
CA SER A 200 -25.42 11.10 -7.68
C SER A 200 -26.47 12.21 -7.61
N GLY A 201 -26.18 13.40 -8.16
CA GLY A 201 -27.06 14.56 -8.07
C GLY A 201 -27.20 15.17 -6.66
N GLU A 202 -26.47 14.65 -5.67
CA GLU A 202 -26.57 15.07 -4.27
C GLU A 202 -25.78 16.36 -3.95
N VAL A 203 -24.90 16.80 -4.86
CA VAL A 203 -24.14 18.05 -4.74
C VAL A 203 -24.68 19.06 -5.75
N PRO A 204 -25.18 20.24 -5.32
CA PRO A 204 -25.56 21.31 -6.24
C PRO A 204 -24.41 21.71 -7.16
N ALA A 205 -24.72 22.08 -8.40
CA ALA A 205 -23.69 22.38 -9.41
C ALA A 205 -22.77 23.52 -8.99
N ASP A 206 -23.30 24.54 -8.32
CA ASP A 206 -22.53 25.69 -7.79
C ASP A 206 -21.63 25.32 -6.60
N LYS A 207 -21.85 24.15 -5.96
CA LYS A 207 -21.05 23.62 -4.84
C LYS A 207 -20.08 22.51 -5.27
N PHE A 208 -20.13 22.05 -6.51
CA PHE A 208 -19.26 20.96 -6.96
C PHE A 208 -17.77 21.33 -6.90
N GLY A 209 -17.44 22.62 -7.08
CA GLY A 209 -16.09 23.14 -6.90
C GLY A 209 -15.54 22.92 -5.48
N ASP A 210 -16.38 22.93 -4.46
CA ASP A 210 -15.95 22.64 -3.08
C ASP A 210 -15.52 21.18 -2.91
N VAL A 211 -16.20 20.24 -3.60
CA VAL A 211 -15.80 18.82 -3.66
C VAL A 211 -14.47 18.67 -4.37
N VAL A 212 -14.35 19.23 -5.59
CA VAL A 212 -13.10 19.18 -6.37
C VAL A 212 -11.94 19.76 -5.58
N GLY A 213 -12.18 20.90 -4.94
CA GLY A 213 -11.20 21.56 -4.09
C GLY A 213 -10.77 20.77 -2.85
N ARG A 214 -11.41 19.66 -2.51
CA ARG A 214 -11.04 18.76 -1.40
C ARG A 214 -10.46 17.43 -1.85
N ILE A 215 -10.44 17.14 -3.15
CA ILE A 215 -9.65 16.02 -3.65
C ILE A 215 -8.17 16.31 -3.38
N SER A 216 -7.50 15.38 -2.77
CA SER A 216 -6.06 15.41 -2.55
C SER A 216 -5.41 14.18 -3.16
N PHE A 217 -4.09 14.23 -3.31
CA PHE A 217 -3.33 13.15 -3.91
C PHE A 217 -2.22 12.70 -2.96
N PHE A 218 -1.84 11.45 -3.08
CA PHE A 218 -0.67 10.89 -2.40
C PHE A 218 0.20 10.19 -3.42
N VAL A 219 1.29 10.83 -3.77
CA VAL A 219 2.15 10.43 -4.89
C VAL A 219 3.49 9.88 -4.40
N ASN A 220 4.28 9.40 -5.33
CA ASN A 220 5.62 8.89 -5.10
C ASN A 220 6.65 9.66 -5.94
N ALA A 221 7.91 9.57 -5.57
CA ALA A 221 9.04 10.05 -6.37
C ALA A 221 10.21 9.09 -6.24
N GLY A 222 10.71 8.61 -7.37
CA GLY A 222 11.85 7.69 -7.44
C GLY A 222 13.17 8.38 -7.75
N MET A 223 14.20 7.59 -7.95
CA MET A 223 15.59 8.05 -8.13
C MET A 223 15.85 8.94 -9.35
N ARG A 224 15.03 8.86 -10.40
CA ARG A 224 15.18 9.71 -11.58
C ARG A 224 14.61 11.11 -11.33
N PHE A 225 15.17 11.82 -10.36
CA PHE A 225 14.58 13.00 -9.74
C PHE A 225 14.16 14.11 -10.71
N ILE A 226 14.87 14.34 -11.82
CA ILE A 226 14.44 15.30 -12.85
C ILE A 226 13.13 14.84 -13.50
N THR A 227 13.02 13.55 -13.87
CA THR A 227 11.77 13.00 -14.41
C THR A 227 10.64 13.09 -13.40
N GLU A 228 10.92 12.78 -12.13
CA GLU A 228 9.95 12.85 -11.05
C GLU A 228 9.48 14.29 -10.78
N LEU A 229 10.39 15.26 -10.79
CA LEU A 229 10.07 16.67 -10.70
C LEU A 229 9.16 17.11 -11.85
N CYS A 230 9.47 16.71 -13.09
CA CYS A 230 8.64 16.99 -14.26
C CYS A 230 7.26 16.30 -14.14
N LYS A 231 7.19 15.08 -13.57
CA LYS A 231 5.93 14.40 -13.27
C LYS A 231 5.05 15.20 -12.33
N MET A 232 5.59 15.80 -11.26
CA MET A 232 4.82 16.65 -10.34
C MET A 232 4.29 17.90 -11.03
N ARG A 233 5.06 18.51 -11.93
CA ARG A 233 4.59 19.63 -12.76
C ARG A 233 3.51 19.18 -13.73
N ALA A 234 3.68 18.04 -14.38
CA ALA A 234 2.67 17.45 -15.27
C ALA A 234 1.36 17.14 -14.54
N PHE A 235 1.41 16.56 -13.33
CA PHE A 235 0.23 16.37 -12.48
C PHE A 235 -0.50 17.69 -12.20
N THR A 236 0.26 18.74 -11.86
CA THR A 236 -0.31 20.06 -11.54
C THR A 236 -1.05 20.65 -12.74
N GLU A 237 -0.46 20.55 -13.92
CA GLU A 237 -1.05 21.08 -15.15
C GLU A 237 -2.23 20.24 -15.62
N LEU A 238 -2.10 18.91 -15.69
CA LEU A 238 -3.17 18.01 -16.09
C LEU A 238 -4.39 18.10 -15.18
N TRP A 239 -4.19 18.18 -13.85
CA TRP A 239 -5.28 18.36 -12.91
C TRP A 239 -6.03 19.67 -13.12
N ASN A 240 -5.28 20.75 -13.35
CA ASN A 240 -5.86 22.05 -13.66
C ASN A 240 -6.67 22.02 -14.98
N GLU A 241 -6.15 21.37 -16.02
CA GLU A 241 -6.86 21.17 -17.30
C GLU A 241 -8.14 20.34 -17.12
N ILE A 242 -8.04 19.18 -16.50
CA ILE A 242 -9.19 18.27 -16.29
C ILE A 242 -10.29 18.94 -15.47
N THR A 243 -9.94 19.61 -14.39
CA THR A 243 -10.93 20.25 -13.52
C THR A 243 -11.59 21.45 -14.16
N ASN A 244 -10.88 22.17 -15.03
CA ASN A 244 -11.43 23.27 -15.80
C ASN A 244 -12.30 22.77 -16.98
N GLU A 245 -11.77 21.88 -17.81
CA GLU A 245 -12.39 21.50 -19.09
C GLU A 245 -13.55 20.50 -18.90
N ARG A 246 -13.36 19.46 -18.04
CA ARG A 246 -14.37 18.41 -17.81
C ARG A 246 -15.44 18.82 -16.81
N TYR A 247 -15.06 19.55 -15.77
CA TYR A 247 -15.96 19.89 -14.66
C TYR A 247 -16.37 21.35 -14.60
N GLY A 248 -15.79 22.21 -15.42
CA GLY A 248 -16.14 23.64 -15.52
C GLY A 248 -15.81 24.45 -14.27
N ILE A 249 -14.79 24.03 -13.50
CA ILE A 249 -14.41 24.74 -12.27
C ILE A 249 -13.67 26.02 -12.62
N ILE A 250 -14.22 27.18 -12.27
CA ILE A 250 -13.66 28.49 -12.61
C ILE A 250 -12.63 28.94 -11.58
N ASP A 251 -12.89 28.72 -10.28
CA ASP A 251 -11.97 29.15 -9.21
C ASP A 251 -10.65 28.35 -9.24
N ALA A 252 -9.56 29.06 -9.56
CA ALA A 252 -8.23 28.48 -9.61
C ALA A 252 -7.78 27.85 -8.27
N LYS A 253 -8.29 28.31 -7.12
CA LYS A 253 -7.98 27.72 -5.82
C LYS A 253 -8.58 26.32 -5.65
N GLN A 254 -9.72 26.06 -6.28
CA GLN A 254 -10.38 24.75 -6.27
C GLN A 254 -9.74 23.77 -7.26
N ARG A 255 -8.97 24.28 -8.23
CA ARG A 255 -8.24 23.47 -9.24
C ARG A 255 -6.80 23.14 -8.84
N LEU A 256 -6.36 23.55 -7.66
CA LEU A 256 -4.99 23.28 -7.21
C LEU A 256 -4.75 21.77 -7.02
N PHE A 257 -3.71 21.27 -7.67
CA PHE A 257 -3.19 19.94 -7.38
C PHE A 257 -2.51 19.95 -6.00
N ARG A 258 -3.18 19.36 -5.02
CA ARG A 258 -2.68 19.31 -3.64
C ARG A 258 -2.31 17.88 -3.31
N TYR A 259 -1.04 17.65 -3.01
CA TYR A 259 -0.56 16.32 -2.72
C TYR A 259 0.34 16.25 -1.49
N GLY A 260 0.24 15.13 -0.78
CA GLY A 260 1.27 14.61 0.06
C GLY A 260 2.12 13.61 -0.71
N VAL A 261 3.29 13.31 -0.19
CA VAL A 261 4.21 12.36 -0.81
C VAL A 261 4.89 11.50 0.26
N GLN A 262 5.04 10.23 -0.06
CA GLN A 262 6.13 9.40 0.46
C GLN A 262 7.05 9.11 -0.71
N VAL A 263 8.35 9.34 -0.53
CA VAL A 263 9.32 9.02 -1.57
C VAL A 263 9.55 7.51 -1.64
N ASN A 264 10.15 7.04 -2.71
CA ASN A 264 10.13 5.65 -3.14
C ASN A 264 10.83 4.67 -2.18
N SER A 265 10.09 3.70 -1.63
CA SER A 265 10.67 2.58 -0.88
C SER A 265 11.18 1.46 -1.80
N LEU A 266 10.62 1.29 -2.99
CA LEU A 266 11.02 0.25 -3.96
C LEU A 266 12.48 0.38 -4.42
N GLY A 267 13.04 1.59 -4.39
CA GLY A 267 14.44 1.87 -4.70
C GLY A 267 15.42 1.59 -3.57
N LEU A 268 14.93 1.31 -2.35
CA LEU A 268 15.78 1.02 -1.21
C LEU A 268 16.33 -0.40 -1.31
N THR A 269 17.58 -0.56 -0.86
CA THR A 269 18.30 -1.83 -0.98
C THR A 269 18.72 -2.37 0.38
N GLU A 270 18.70 -3.68 0.53
CA GLU A 270 19.25 -4.39 1.69
C GLU A 270 20.79 -4.37 1.66
N PRO A 271 21.45 -4.66 0.53
CA PRO A 271 22.90 -4.48 0.41
C PRO A 271 23.30 -3.01 0.55
N GLN A 272 24.33 -2.73 1.34
CA GLN A 272 24.84 -1.37 1.59
C GLN A 272 23.72 -0.39 2.00
N PRO A 273 22.98 -0.67 3.10
CA PRO A 273 21.75 0.05 3.42
C PRO A 273 21.96 1.53 3.75
N GLU A 274 23.17 1.95 4.11
CA GLU A 274 23.54 3.36 4.33
C GLU A 274 23.32 4.22 3.08
N ASN A 275 23.48 3.65 1.90
CA ASN A 275 23.26 4.34 0.63
C ASN A 275 21.80 4.80 0.47
N ASN A 276 20.87 4.18 1.19
CA ASN A 276 19.46 4.55 1.17
C ASN A 276 19.22 5.98 1.70
N VAL A 277 20.06 6.48 2.59
CA VAL A 277 19.98 7.87 3.07
C VAL A 277 20.14 8.85 1.90
N ALA A 278 21.13 8.60 1.01
CA ALA A 278 21.36 9.44 -0.17
C ALA A 278 20.20 9.30 -1.18
N ARG A 279 19.68 8.08 -1.37
CA ARG A 279 18.52 7.84 -2.25
C ARG A 279 17.30 8.62 -1.80
N ILE A 280 16.92 8.50 -0.53
CA ILE A 280 15.78 9.20 0.07
C ILE A 280 15.95 10.72 -0.04
N LEU A 281 17.15 11.24 0.17
CA LEU A 281 17.42 12.68 0.02
C LEU A 281 17.20 13.15 -1.43
N ILE A 282 17.74 12.43 -2.42
CA ILE A 282 17.59 12.76 -3.84
C ILE A 282 16.12 12.73 -4.26
N GLU A 283 15.38 11.73 -3.82
CA GLU A 283 13.95 11.60 -4.09
C GLU A 283 13.13 12.72 -3.42
N MET A 284 13.51 13.14 -2.22
CA MET A 284 12.89 14.29 -1.54
C MET A 284 13.11 15.60 -2.32
N LEU A 285 14.26 15.78 -2.97
CA LEU A 285 14.51 16.95 -3.81
C LEU A 285 13.53 17.05 -4.98
N ALA A 286 13.14 15.93 -5.59
CA ALA A 286 12.18 15.89 -6.69
C ALA A 286 10.83 16.55 -6.35
N VAL A 287 10.40 16.47 -5.09
CA VAL A 287 9.09 16.94 -4.63
C VAL A 287 9.13 18.27 -3.86
N THR A 288 10.32 18.81 -3.63
CA THR A 288 10.50 20.03 -2.84
C THR A 288 11.11 21.20 -3.61
N LEU A 289 11.94 20.94 -4.62
CA LEU A 289 12.67 21.98 -5.33
C LEU A 289 11.77 22.87 -6.22
N SER A 290 10.81 22.28 -6.97
CA SER A 290 9.90 23.07 -7.79
C SER A 290 8.82 23.71 -6.92
N LYS A 291 8.89 25.04 -6.76
CA LYS A 291 7.92 25.79 -5.92
C LYS A 291 6.49 25.64 -6.42
N ASN A 292 6.30 25.67 -7.73
CA ASN A 292 4.97 25.63 -8.37
C ASN A 292 4.32 24.25 -8.30
N ALA A 293 5.12 23.21 -8.04
CA ALA A 293 4.67 21.83 -7.90
C ALA A 293 5.14 21.17 -6.58
N ARG A 294 5.42 21.98 -5.56
CA ARG A 294 5.93 21.49 -4.26
C ARG A 294 4.86 20.75 -3.47
N ALA A 295 5.27 19.63 -2.88
CA ALA A 295 4.43 18.85 -1.98
C ALA A 295 3.91 19.66 -0.79
N ARG A 296 2.66 19.41 -0.37
CA ARG A 296 2.04 20.02 0.82
C ARG A 296 2.41 19.31 2.10
N ALA A 297 2.70 18.02 2.03
CA ALA A 297 3.17 17.21 3.13
C ALA A 297 4.19 16.21 2.61
N VAL A 298 5.24 15.96 3.37
CA VAL A 298 6.29 14.99 3.01
C VAL A 298 6.44 14.00 4.17
N GLN A 299 6.48 12.75 3.85
CA GLN A 299 6.99 11.68 4.70
C GLN A 299 8.06 10.91 3.94
N LEU A 300 9.07 10.46 4.66
CA LEU A 300 10.19 9.74 4.09
C LEU A 300 10.18 8.32 4.66
N PRO A 301 10.51 7.30 3.85
CA PRO A 301 10.81 5.99 4.38
C PRO A 301 12.03 6.08 5.31
N THR A 302 12.25 5.08 6.10
CA THR A 302 13.50 4.99 6.88
C THR A 302 14.58 4.30 6.06
N TRP A 303 15.83 4.65 6.32
CA TRP A 303 16.99 4.11 5.59
C TRP A 303 17.05 2.56 5.63
N ASN A 304 16.54 1.97 6.72
CA ASN A 304 16.53 0.53 6.98
C ASN A 304 15.18 -0.15 6.67
N GLU A 305 14.27 0.50 5.95
CA GLU A 305 12.95 -0.08 5.62
C GLU A 305 13.07 -1.39 4.83
N ALA A 306 14.10 -1.53 4.01
CA ALA A 306 14.39 -2.78 3.31
C ALA A 306 14.85 -3.94 4.23
N LEU A 307 15.22 -3.65 5.47
CA LEU A 307 15.66 -4.63 6.47
C LEU A 307 14.52 -5.08 7.40
N GLY A 308 13.46 -4.26 7.56
CA GLY A 308 12.34 -4.55 8.44
C GLY A 308 11.71 -3.30 9.08
N LEU A 309 10.98 -3.47 10.18
CA LEU A 309 10.28 -2.38 10.84
C LEU A 309 11.26 -1.36 11.47
N PRO A 310 11.05 -0.05 11.24
CA PRO A 310 11.96 0.99 11.74
C PRO A 310 11.79 1.26 13.24
N ARG A 311 12.92 1.49 13.89
CA ARG A 311 12.95 1.97 15.28
C ARG A 311 12.64 3.48 15.36
N PRO A 312 12.29 4.01 16.52
CA PRO A 312 12.08 5.45 16.71
C PRO A 312 13.31 6.33 16.37
N TRP A 313 14.50 5.77 16.43
CA TRP A 313 15.76 6.42 16.04
C TRP A 313 15.85 6.58 14.52
N ASP A 314 15.48 5.55 13.77
CA ASP A 314 15.49 5.55 12.31
C ASP A 314 14.48 6.56 11.76
N GLN A 315 13.28 6.63 12.35
CA GLN A 315 12.26 7.63 12.03
C GLN A 315 12.73 9.07 12.32
N GLN A 316 13.58 9.26 13.33
CA GLN A 316 14.15 10.57 13.61
C GLN A 316 15.04 11.07 12.47
N TRP A 317 15.81 10.20 11.81
CA TRP A 317 16.62 10.57 10.66
C TRP A 317 15.76 11.10 9.51
N SER A 318 14.69 10.39 9.16
CA SER A 318 13.74 10.82 8.15
C SER A 318 13.15 12.21 8.46
N LEU A 319 12.86 12.49 9.72
CA LEU A 319 12.38 13.80 10.15
C LEU A 319 13.49 14.86 10.04
N ARG A 320 14.72 14.56 10.45
CA ARG A 320 15.86 15.50 10.41
C ARG A 320 16.24 15.89 8.98
N MET A 321 16.23 14.96 8.03
CA MET A 321 16.47 15.27 6.61
C MET A 321 15.52 16.37 6.11
N GLN A 322 14.23 16.27 6.44
CA GLN A 322 13.24 17.29 6.07
C GLN A 322 13.53 18.64 6.73
N GLN A 323 13.86 18.63 8.01
CA GLN A 323 14.15 19.87 8.77
C GLN A 323 15.43 20.54 8.28
N ILE A 324 16.48 19.78 7.98
CA ILE A 324 17.72 20.32 7.39
C ILE A 324 17.41 21.01 6.06
N LEU A 325 16.70 20.33 5.15
CA LEU A 325 16.37 20.94 3.85
C LEU A 325 15.50 22.20 4.00
N ALA A 326 14.53 22.18 4.91
CA ALA A 326 13.62 23.29 5.08
C ALA A 326 14.20 24.48 5.84
N TYR A 327 15.10 24.27 6.82
CA TYR A 327 15.53 25.33 7.74
C TYR A 327 16.99 25.72 7.62
N GLU A 328 17.88 24.84 7.19
CA GLU A 328 19.30 25.14 7.03
C GLU A 328 19.63 25.63 5.61
N THR A 329 18.78 25.32 4.62
CA THR A 329 18.95 25.82 3.25
C THR A 329 18.10 27.06 2.98
N ASP A 330 18.39 27.74 1.89
CA ASP A 330 17.65 28.90 1.38
C ASP A 330 16.54 28.55 0.38
N LEU A 331 16.19 27.25 0.25
CA LEU A 331 15.20 26.74 -0.69
C LEU A 331 13.87 27.51 -0.65
N LEU A 332 13.43 27.89 0.54
CA LEU A 332 12.15 28.56 0.76
C LEU A 332 12.19 30.08 0.51
N ASP A 333 13.36 30.62 0.20
CA ASP A 333 13.57 32.07 -0.04
C ASP A 333 13.40 32.44 -1.52
N TYR A 334 13.39 31.40 -2.42
CA TYR A 334 13.38 31.62 -3.87
C TYR A 334 12.04 31.22 -4.52
N GLY A 335 11.82 31.77 -5.72
CA GLY A 335 10.77 31.32 -6.63
C GLY A 335 11.07 29.95 -7.21
N ASP A 336 10.28 29.53 -8.21
CA ASP A 336 10.57 28.26 -8.89
C ASP A 336 11.81 28.44 -9.79
N ILE A 337 12.88 27.72 -9.45
CA ILE A 337 14.17 27.80 -10.14
C ILE A 337 14.19 27.08 -11.50
N PHE A 338 13.13 26.31 -11.80
CA PHE A 338 12.99 25.56 -13.06
C PHE A 338 12.11 26.30 -14.08
N ASP A 339 11.50 27.43 -13.72
CA ASP A 339 10.72 28.24 -14.65
C ASP A 339 11.63 28.84 -15.73
N GLY A 340 11.22 28.66 -17.00
CA GLY A 340 11.98 29.13 -18.16
C GLY A 340 13.04 28.14 -18.67
N SER A 341 13.11 26.93 -18.13
CA SER A 341 13.94 25.85 -18.69
C SER A 341 13.20 25.12 -19.80
N ASP A 342 13.70 25.18 -21.03
CA ASP A 342 13.12 24.48 -22.19
C ASP A 342 13.16 22.96 -22.01
N GLU A 343 14.22 22.42 -21.42
CA GLU A 343 14.35 20.98 -21.15
C GLU A 343 13.28 20.47 -20.20
N ILE A 344 13.01 21.23 -19.14
CA ILE A 344 11.93 20.89 -18.17
C ILE A 344 10.56 21.00 -18.86
N ALA A 345 10.32 22.07 -19.63
CA ALA A 345 9.06 22.26 -20.35
C ALA A 345 8.80 21.11 -21.34
N HIS A 346 9.77 20.77 -22.19
CA HIS A 346 9.66 19.67 -23.13
C HIS A 346 9.36 18.33 -22.42
N LYS A 347 10.03 18.04 -21.30
CA LYS A 347 9.80 16.82 -20.55
C LYS A 347 8.42 16.78 -19.91
N VAL A 348 7.92 17.90 -19.39
CA VAL A 348 6.56 18.02 -18.86
C VAL A 348 5.53 17.78 -19.97
N ASP A 349 5.68 18.44 -21.13
CA ASP A 349 4.76 18.28 -22.26
C ASP A 349 4.73 16.84 -22.79
N ASP A 350 5.89 16.18 -22.88
CA ASP A 350 5.97 14.78 -23.30
C ASP A 350 5.25 13.85 -22.31
N LEU A 351 5.45 14.02 -21.00
CA LEU A 351 4.73 13.26 -19.98
C LEU A 351 3.21 13.50 -20.03
N LYS A 352 2.78 14.74 -20.23
CA LYS A 352 1.36 15.09 -20.37
C LYS A 352 0.73 14.44 -21.59
N ARG A 353 1.41 14.49 -22.72
CA ARG A 353 0.93 13.87 -23.98
C ARG A 353 0.72 12.36 -23.80
N GLN A 354 1.73 11.66 -23.30
CA GLN A 354 1.65 10.20 -23.08
C GLN A 354 0.58 9.85 -22.05
N ALA A 355 0.46 10.61 -20.96
CA ALA A 355 -0.56 10.38 -19.95
C ALA A 355 -1.99 10.60 -20.50
N LYS A 356 -2.20 11.60 -21.37
CA LYS A 356 -3.50 11.81 -22.05
C LYS A 356 -3.85 10.66 -22.99
N GLU A 357 -2.89 10.10 -23.70
CA GLU A 357 -3.09 8.92 -24.55
C GLU A 357 -3.52 7.71 -23.72
N GLU A 358 -2.91 7.49 -22.57
CA GLU A 358 -3.27 6.39 -21.67
C GLU A 358 -4.61 6.63 -20.96
N LEU A 359 -4.89 7.85 -20.52
CA LEU A 359 -6.21 8.24 -19.99
C LEU A 359 -7.31 7.96 -21.00
N LYS A 360 -7.11 8.31 -22.26
CA LYS A 360 -8.06 8.07 -23.34
C LYS A 360 -8.36 6.57 -23.50
N ARG A 361 -7.33 5.70 -23.46
CA ARG A 361 -7.53 4.24 -23.49
C ARG A 361 -8.41 3.76 -22.35
N ILE A 362 -8.15 4.24 -21.14
CA ILE A 362 -8.94 3.88 -19.97
C ILE A 362 -10.40 4.37 -20.12
N GLU A 363 -10.60 5.58 -20.62
CA GLU A 363 -11.95 6.11 -20.90
C GLU A 363 -12.71 5.28 -21.95
N GLU A 364 -12.03 4.87 -23.03
CA GLU A 364 -12.60 4.01 -24.09
C GLU A 364 -13.00 2.61 -23.56
N MET A 365 -12.36 2.13 -22.49
CA MET A 365 -12.76 0.90 -21.78
C MET A 365 -13.96 1.08 -20.85
N GLY A 366 -14.42 2.31 -20.62
CA GLY A 366 -15.50 2.63 -19.67
C GLY A 366 -15.00 3.22 -18.34
N GLY A 367 -13.77 3.70 -18.29
CA GLY A 367 -13.16 4.36 -17.12
C GLY A 367 -12.40 3.42 -16.19
N ALA A 368 -11.88 3.98 -15.09
CA ALA A 368 -10.97 3.25 -14.19
C ALA A 368 -11.59 1.99 -13.58
N VAL A 369 -12.88 2.00 -13.23
CA VAL A 369 -13.57 0.82 -12.66
C VAL A 369 -13.59 -0.33 -13.66
N ALA A 370 -13.97 -0.07 -14.91
CA ALA A 370 -13.98 -1.07 -15.97
C ALA A 370 -12.57 -1.60 -16.28
N ALA A 371 -11.58 -0.71 -16.28
CA ALA A 371 -10.18 -1.07 -16.50
C ALA A 371 -9.59 -1.94 -15.35
N VAL A 372 -10.11 -1.80 -14.12
CA VAL A 372 -9.83 -2.71 -13.01
C VAL A 372 -10.50 -4.07 -13.22
N ASP A 373 -11.80 -4.09 -13.53
CA ASP A 373 -12.56 -5.32 -13.69
C ASP A 373 -12.06 -6.18 -14.86
N THR A 374 -11.59 -5.56 -15.94
CA THR A 374 -10.95 -6.26 -17.07
C THR A 374 -9.54 -6.72 -16.78
N GLY A 375 -8.93 -6.26 -15.68
CA GLY A 375 -7.54 -6.54 -15.33
C GLY A 375 -6.50 -5.74 -16.12
N TYR A 376 -6.92 -4.82 -17.00
CA TYR A 376 -6.00 -4.05 -17.85
C TYR A 376 -4.95 -3.28 -17.06
N MET A 377 -5.39 -2.43 -16.12
CA MET A 377 -4.44 -1.61 -15.35
C MET A 377 -3.47 -2.48 -14.54
N LYS A 378 -3.96 -3.57 -13.95
CA LYS A 378 -3.13 -4.51 -13.20
C LYS A 378 -2.09 -5.20 -14.08
N GLN A 379 -2.49 -5.64 -15.27
CA GLN A 379 -1.57 -6.24 -16.25
C GLN A 379 -0.48 -5.26 -16.67
N GLN A 380 -0.82 -4.00 -16.91
CA GLN A 380 0.16 -2.96 -17.28
C GLN A 380 1.21 -2.74 -16.18
N LEU A 381 0.81 -2.80 -14.90
CA LEU A 381 1.75 -2.71 -13.77
C LEU A 381 2.68 -3.93 -13.70
N VAL A 382 2.14 -5.13 -13.89
CA VAL A 382 2.94 -6.36 -13.90
C VAL A 382 3.97 -6.33 -15.03
N GLU A 383 3.56 -5.93 -16.23
CA GLU A 383 4.44 -5.83 -17.41
C GLU A 383 5.55 -4.80 -17.22
N SER A 384 5.23 -3.60 -16.72
CA SER A 384 6.22 -2.54 -16.50
C SER A 384 7.22 -2.91 -15.40
N ASN A 385 6.78 -3.58 -14.33
CA ASN A 385 7.68 -4.06 -13.29
C ASN A 385 8.59 -5.19 -13.79
N THR A 386 8.06 -6.10 -14.60
CA THR A 386 8.85 -7.16 -15.25
C THR A 386 9.96 -6.54 -16.10
N ALA A 387 9.63 -5.57 -16.96
CA ALA A 387 10.61 -4.89 -17.79
C ALA A 387 11.70 -4.17 -16.98
N ARG A 388 11.31 -3.54 -15.85
CA ARG A 388 12.24 -2.90 -14.92
C ARG A 388 13.22 -3.91 -14.31
N LEU A 389 12.73 -5.05 -13.82
CA LEU A 389 13.58 -6.09 -13.22
C LEU A 389 14.53 -6.70 -14.26
N GLU A 390 14.05 -6.97 -15.45
CA GLU A 390 14.89 -7.45 -16.57
C GLU A 390 16.00 -6.45 -16.93
N ALA A 391 15.71 -5.14 -16.92
CA ALA A 391 16.72 -4.11 -17.17
C ALA A 391 17.82 -4.08 -16.07
N ILE A 392 17.44 -4.34 -14.81
CA ILE A 392 18.39 -4.48 -13.69
C ILE A 392 19.24 -5.75 -13.86
N GLU A 393 18.61 -6.89 -14.15
CA GLU A 393 19.30 -8.18 -14.37
C GLU A 393 20.32 -8.09 -15.54
N ARG A 394 19.96 -7.40 -16.62
CA ARG A 394 20.87 -7.19 -17.78
C ARG A 394 21.92 -6.09 -17.57
N GLY A 395 21.89 -5.40 -16.41
CA GLY A 395 22.80 -4.29 -16.12
C GLY A 395 22.53 -3.00 -16.91
N GLU A 396 21.43 -2.91 -17.64
CA GLU A 396 20.98 -1.70 -18.36
C GLU A 396 20.57 -0.60 -17.37
N GLN A 397 20.00 -0.98 -16.24
CA GLN A 397 19.75 -0.12 -15.10
C GLN A 397 20.71 -0.46 -13.97
N THR A 398 21.59 0.48 -13.64
CA THR A 398 22.49 0.32 -12.49
C THR A 398 21.77 0.58 -11.18
N VAL A 399 21.94 -0.35 -10.23
CA VAL A 399 21.56 -0.18 -8.81
C VAL A 399 22.81 -0.46 -7.98
N VAL A 400 23.36 0.60 -7.38
CA VAL A 400 24.60 0.53 -6.59
C VAL A 400 24.42 -0.41 -5.40
N GLY A 401 25.38 -1.32 -5.24
CA GLY A 401 25.33 -2.34 -4.19
C GLY A 401 24.48 -3.58 -4.54
N VAL A 402 23.76 -3.57 -5.66
CA VAL A 402 22.91 -4.69 -6.10
C VAL A 402 23.46 -5.37 -7.36
N ASN A 403 23.63 -4.63 -8.47
CA ASN A 403 24.18 -5.18 -9.70
C ASN A 403 25.50 -4.52 -10.15
N LYS A 404 25.97 -3.50 -9.40
CA LYS A 404 27.24 -2.82 -9.64
C LYS A 404 27.78 -2.24 -8.34
N TYR A 405 29.10 -2.14 -8.21
CA TYR A 405 29.78 -1.64 -7.01
C TYR A 405 29.41 -2.47 -5.77
N LEU A 406 29.61 -3.78 -5.86
CA LEU A 406 29.17 -4.76 -4.87
C LEU A 406 30.10 -4.83 -3.64
N GLU A 407 31.38 -4.44 -3.78
CA GLU A 407 32.34 -4.45 -2.70
C GLU A 407 31.98 -3.41 -1.65
N SER A 408 31.93 -3.81 -0.39
CA SER A 408 31.64 -2.93 0.74
C SER A 408 32.19 -3.49 2.04
N GLU A 409 32.52 -2.60 2.98
CA GLU A 409 32.74 -2.99 4.36
C GLU A 409 31.39 -3.38 5.02
N PRO A 410 31.41 -4.25 6.04
CA PRO A 410 30.19 -4.57 6.79
C PRO A 410 29.55 -3.31 7.40
N SER A 411 28.24 -3.15 7.20
CA SER A 411 27.53 -2.02 7.77
C SER A 411 27.53 -2.04 9.31
N PRO A 412 28.03 -1.01 9.98
CA PRO A 412 27.95 -0.93 11.44
C PRO A 412 26.52 -0.70 11.93
N LEU A 413 25.59 -0.35 11.04
CA LEU A 413 24.19 -0.05 11.36
C LEU A 413 23.27 -1.27 11.18
N ALA A 414 23.64 -2.22 10.34
CA ALA A 414 22.82 -3.40 10.01
C ALA A 414 23.10 -4.62 10.90
N GLY A 415 24.22 -4.65 11.61
CA GLY A 415 24.69 -5.83 12.37
C GLY A 415 24.25 -5.91 13.84
N ALA A 416 23.48 -4.96 14.34
CA ALA A 416 23.04 -4.99 15.73
C ALA A 416 21.81 -5.91 15.89
N ALA A 417 21.78 -6.72 16.94
CA ALA A 417 20.65 -7.61 17.27
C ALA A 417 19.31 -6.86 17.45
N ASP A 418 19.36 -5.54 17.63
CA ASP A 418 18.21 -4.64 17.75
C ASP A 418 18.05 -3.71 16.53
N ALA A 419 18.56 -4.11 15.36
CA ALA A 419 18.55 -3.28 14.14
C ALA A 419 17.14 -2.98 13.60
N ILE A 420 16.16 -3.80 13.94
CA ILE A 420 14.75 -3.65 13.55
C ILE A 420 13.84 -3.70 14.77
N LEU A 421 12.66 -3.08 14.65
CA LEU A 421 11.63 -3.16 15.69
C LEU A 421 10.92 -4.51 15.59
N THR A 422 10.86 -5.22 16.71
CA THR A 422 10.03 -6.41 16.84
C THR A 422 8.77 -6.10 17.66
N VAL A 423 7.62 -6.58 17.21
CA VAL A 423 6.35 -6.46 17.95
C VAL A 423 6.20 -7.69 18.85
N PRO A 424 6.13 -7.50 20.19
CA PRO A 424 5.98 -8.63 21.11
C PRO A 424 4.65 -9.35 20.89
N GLU A 425 4.62 -10.69 20.95
CA GLU A 425 3.39 -11.47 20.92
C GLU A 425 2.39 -11.09 22.03
N ALA A 426 2.89 -10.56 23.14
CA ALA A 426 2.06 -10.05 24.23
C ALA A 426 1.15 -8.89 23.79
N ALA A 427 1.53 -8.13 22.74
CA ALA A 427 0.70 -7.05 22.20
C ALA A 427 -0.59 -7.62 21.57
N GLU A 428 -0.47 -8.67 20.76
CA GLU A 428 -1.63 -9.35 20.16
C GLU A 428 -2.54 -9.96 21.23
N ARG A 429 -1.97 -10.70 22.19
CA ARG A 429 -2.75 -11.27 23.30
C ARG A 429 -3.48 -10.18 24.11
N GLY A 430 -2.79 -9.11 24.46
CA GLY A 430 -3.38 -7.99 25.18
C GLY A 430 -4.51 -7.31 24.42
N GLN A 431 -4.36 -7.12 23.10
CA GLN A 431 -5.40 -6.55 22.24
C GLN A 431 -6.65 -7.46 22.20
N ILE A 432 -6.47 -8.77 22.08
CA ILE A 432 -7.57 -9.74 22.09
C ILE A 432 -8.31 -9.72 23.46
N GLU A 433 -7.58 -9.64 24.56
CA GLU A 433 -8.17 -9.56 25.91
C GLU A 433 -8.97 -8.26 26.10
N GLN A 434 -8.44 -7.12 25.66
CA GLN A 434 -9.12 -5.83 25.68
C GLN A 434 -10.38 -5.84 24.84
N LEU A 435 -10.34 -6.44 23.65
CA LEU A 435 -11.51 -6.61 22.78
C LEU A 435 -12.61 -7.46 23.45
N LYS A 436 -12.24 -8.58 24.07
CA LYS A 436 -13.20 -9.42 24.82
C LYS A 436 -13.83 -8.65 25.99
N ALA A 437 -13.03 -7.90 26.73
CA ALA A 437 -13.52 -7.05 27.82
C ALA A 437 -14.47 -5.96 27.32
N TRP A 438 -14.15 -5.33 26.17
CA TRP A 438 -15.00 -4.34 25.51
C TRP A 438 -16.38 -4.91 25.17
N ARG A 439 -16.41 -6.08 24.49
CA ARG A 439 -17.66 -6.76 24.13
C ARG A 439 -18.49 -7.19 25.33
N ALA A 440 -17.86 -7.53 26.46
CA ALA A 440 -18.54 -7.91 27.69
C ALA A 440 -19.15 -6.71 28.43
N ALA A 441 -18.53 -5.53 28.34
CA ALA A 441 -18.92 -4.34 29.10
C ALA A 441 -19.95 -3.43 28.38
N ARG A 442 -20.10 -3.56 27.07
CA ARG A 442 -20.97 -2.68 26.25
C ARG A 442 -22.45 -3.10 26.31
N ASP A 443 -23.34 -2.19 25.92
CA ASP A 443 -24.77 -2.51 25.73
C ASP A 443 -24.97 -3.22 24.35
N ASN A 444 -25.12 -4.54 24.41
CA ASN A 444 -25.29 -5.36 23.20
C ASN A 444 -26.64 -5.10 22.48
N ASN A 445 -27.66 -4.57 23.16
CA ASN A 445 -28.92 -4.20 22.52
C ASN A 445 -28.74 -2.92 21.68
N ALA A 446 -28.00 -1.94 22.20
CA ALA A 446 -27.63 -0.75 21.45
C ALA A 446 -26.76 -1.10 20.24
N VAL A 447 -25.81 -2.02 20.38
CA VAL A 447 -24.98 -2.54 19.27
C VAL A 447 -25.85 -3.19 18.20
N ALA A 448 -26.72 -4.10 18.57
CA ALA A 448 -27.61 -4.78 17.60
C ALA A 448 -28.53 -3.80 16.84
N ALA A 449 -29.06 -2.79 17.55
CA ALA A 449 -29.88 -1.74 16.94
C ALA A 449 -29.06 -0.90 15.94
N ALA A 450 -27.83 -0.52 16.28
CA ALA A 450 -26.95 0.26 15.42
C ALA A 450 -26.52 -0.52 14.17
N LEU A 451 -26.18 -1.81 14.29
CA LEU A 451 -25.84 -2.68 13.16
C LEU A 451 -27.04 -2.91 12.21
N LYS A 452 -28.24 -3.05 12.78
CA LYS A 452 -29.47 -3.15 12.00
C LYS A 452 -29.70 -1.87 11.17
N GLU A 453 -29.46 -0.69 11.75
CA GLU A 453 -29.57 0.58 11.07
C GLU A 453 -28.48 0.74 9.98
N LEU A 454 -27.25 0.31 10.26
CA LEU A 454 -26.16 0.28 9.26
C LEU A 454 -26.56 -0.59 8.06
N LYS A 455 -27.06 -1.80 8.31
CA LYS A 455 -27.53 -2.73 7.26
C LYS A 455 -28.68 -2.13 6.46
N ARG A 456 -29.63 -1.48 7.14
CA ARG A 456 -30.74 -0.78 6.50
C ARG A 456 -30.24 0.34 5.57
N SER A 457 -29.33 1.17 6.06
CA SER A 457 -28.74 2.28 5.28
C SER A 457 -27.96 1.77 4.08
N ALA A 458 -27.18 0.68 4.25
CA ALA A 458 -26.46 0.04 3.18
C ALA A 458 -27.39 -0.49 2.07
N ASN A 459 -28.47 -1.17 2.43
CA ASN A 459 -29.46 -1.70 1.48
C ASN A 459 -30.30 -0.60 0.80
N ALA A 460 -30.67 0.44 1.55
CA ALA A 460 -31.49 1.54 1.04
C ALA A 460 -30.75 2.54 0.15
N GLY A 461 -29.41 2.44 0.03
CA GLY A 461 -28.62 3.40 -0.73
C GLY A 461 -28.45 4.75 -0.02
N THR A 462 -28.82 4.89 1.24
CA THR A 462 -28.61 6.12 2.02
C THR A 462 -27.17 6.20 2.53
N ASN A 463 -26.69 7.43 2.78
CA ASN A 463 -25.32 7.65 3.26
C ASN A 463 -25.05 6.89 4.56
N ILE A 464 -24.00 6.06 4.58
CA ILE A 464 -23.68 5.19 5.72
C ILE A 464 -22.96 5.89 6.87
N MET A 465 -22.45 7.11 6.68
CA MET A 465 -21.65 7.79 7.71
C MET A 465 -22.42 8.05 9.00
N PRO A 466 -23.67 8.55 8.99
CA PRO A 466 -24.45 8.71 10.22
C PRO A 466 -24.64 7.40 10.99
N ALA A 467 -24.98 6.31 10.27
CA ALA A 467 -25.14 4.99 10.87
C ALA A 467 -23.82 4.44 11.42
N SER A 468 -22.71 4.64 10.70
CA SER A 468 -21.36 4.24 11.16
C SER A 468 -20.93 5.01 12.42
N ILE A 469 -21.22 6.31 12.53
CA ILE A 469 -20.96 7.09 13.75
C ILE A 469 -21.82 6.58 14.92
N ALA A 470 -23.08 6.25 14.66
CA ALA A 470 -23.94 5.64 15.68
C ALA A 470 -23.40 4.27 16.14
N CYS A 471 -22.92 3.44 15.20
CA CYS A 471 -22.23 2.19 15.52
C CYS A 471 -21.00 2.41 16.41
N ALA A 472 -20.15 3.38 16.07
CA ALA A 472 -18.96 3.71 16.87
C ALA A 472 -19.35 4.08 18.31
N LYS A 473 -20.34 4.95 18.48
CA LYS A 473 -20.84 5.40 19.81
C LYS A 473 -21.55 4.28 20.59
N ALA A 474 -22.18 3.33 19.90
CA ALA A 474 -22.81 2.17 20.53
C ALA A 474 -21.80 1.08 20.97
N GLY A 475 -20.54 1.18 20.53
CA GLY A 475 -19.50 0.22 20.90
C GLY A 475 -19.36 -0.96 19.93
N VAL A 476 -19.83 -0.82 18.69
CA VAL A 476 -19.61 -1.78 17.61
C VAL A 476 -18.10 -1.93 17.35
N THR A 477 -17.68 -3.13 16.95
CA THR A 477 -16.28 -3.40 16.60
C THR A 477 -16.04 -3.30 15.10
N THR A 478 -14.76 -3.20 14.71
CA THR A 478 -14.30 -3.17 13.31
C THR A 478 -14.79 -4.41 12.55
N GLY A 479 -14.67 -5.59 13.17
CA GLY A 479 -15.14 -6.84 12.58
C GLY A 479 -16.66 -6.88 12.40
N GLU A 480 -17.43 -6.43 13.40
CA GLU A 480 -18.90 -6.41 13.32
C GLU A 480 -19.41 -5.44 12.25
N TRP A 481 -18.81 -4.25 12.14
CA TRP A 481 -19.09 -3.29 11.07
C TRP A 481 -18.74 -3.89 9.71
N GLY A 482 -17.54 -4.46 9.58
CA GLY A 482 -17.04 -5.07 8.35
C GLY A 482 -17.90 -6.26 7.91
N TRP A 483 -18.29 -7.12 8.84
CA TRP A 483 -19.15 -8.27 8.56
C TRP A 483 -20.55 -7.87 8.08
N THR A 484 -21.15 -6.89 8.74
CA THR A 484 -22.48 -6.36 8.33
C THR A 484 -22.49 -5.87 6.89
N LEU A 485 -21.40 -5.23 6.46
CA LEU A 485 -21.28 -4.77 5.08
C LEU A 485 -20.88 -5.89 4.11
N ARG A 486 -20.13 -6.92 4.54
CA ARG A 486 -19.87 -8.13 3.74
C ARG A 486 -21.16 -8.88 3.41
N GLU A 487 -22.06 -9.02 4.39
CA GLU A 487 -23.38 -9.61 4.16
C GLU A 487 -24.24 -8.82 3.15
N THR A 488 -24.00 -7.50 3.03
CA THR A 488 -24.78 -6.64 2.14
C THR A 488 -24.18 -6.54 0.74
N PHE A 489 -22.85 -6.40 0.64
CA PHE A 489 -22.13 -6.08 -0.60
C PHE A 489 -21.38 -7.28 -1.19
N GLY A 490 -21.19 -8.33 -0.41
CA GLY A 490 -20.31 -9.45 -0.78
C GLY A 490 -18.83 -9.11 -0.62
N GLU A 491 -18.01 -10.12 -0.84
CA GLU A 491 -16.55 -10.00 -0.91
C GLU A 491 -16.09 -10.07 -2.37
N TYR A 492 -14.88 -9.56 -2.64
CA TYR A 492 -14.34 -9.47 -3.99
C TYR A 492 -12.88 -9.97 -4.04
N ARG A 493 -12.52 -10.61 -5.14
CA ARG A 493 -11.12 -10.92 -5.51
C ARG A 493 -10.82 -10.25 -6.85
N ALA A 494 -9.86 -9.35 -6.87
CA ALA A 494 -9.47 -8.63 -8.07
C ALA A 494 -8.67 -9.54 -9.03
N PRO A 495 -8.66 -9.26 -10.35
CA PRO A 495 -7.80 -9.93 -11.32
C PRO A 495 -6.32 -9.84 -10.93
N THR A 496 -5.56 -10.93 -11.16
CA THR A 496 -4.15 -11.02 -10.75
C THR A 496 -3.18 -10.30 -11.69
N GLY A 497 -3.59 -10.00 -12.92
CA GLY A 497 -2.74 -9.41 -13.94
C GLY A 497 -1.65 -10.33 -14.50
N VAL A 498 -1.55 -11.57 -14.01
CA VAL A 498 -0.62 -12.57 -14.53
C VAL A 498 -1.25 -13.24 -15.76
N GLY A 499 -0.76 -12.89 -16.95
CA GLY A 499 -1.25 -13.48 -18.20
C GLY A 499 -0.90 -14.97 -18.32
N LEU A 500 -1.67 -15.71 -19.12
CA LEU A 500 -1.46 -17.15 -19.34
C LEU A 500 -0.41 -17.48 -20.41
N ALA A 501 -0.14 -16.56 -21.35
CA ALA A 501 0.75 -16.79 -22.46
C ALA A 501 2.23 -16.67 -22.05
N MET A 502 3.01 -17.69 -22.34
CA MET A 502 4.47 -17.70 -22.14
C MET A 502 5.13 -16.72 -23.12
N ARG A 503 6.07 -15.92 -22.64
CA ARG A 503 6.92 -15.06 -23.46
C ARG A 503 8.17 -15.83 -23.91
N ASN A 504 8.45 -15.85 -25.21
CA ASN A 504 9.61 -16.54 -25.77
C ASN A 504 10.86 -15.66 -25.92
N ASP A 505 10.69 -14.34 -25.78
CA ASP A 505 11.72 -13.31 -25.99
C ASP A 505 12.55 -13.01 -24.72
N VAL A 506 12.30 -13.73 -23.63
CA VAL A 506 13.04 -13.52 -22.36
C VAL A 506 14.41 -14.20 -22.44
N THR A 507 15.47 -13.40 -22.34
CA THR A 507 16.85 -13.87 -22.39
C THR A 507 17.27 -14.67 -21.15
N GLY A 508 18.17 -15.64 -21.33
CA GLY A 508 18.75 -16.42 -20.23
C GLY A 508 17.82 -17.48 -19.65
N LEU A 509 16.70 -17.80 -20.31
CA LEU A 509 15.78 -18.86 -19.87
C LEU A 509 15.93 -20.17 -20.64
N ASP A 510 16.74 -20.24 -21.69
CA ASP A 510 16.78 -21.41 -22.58
C ASP A 510 17.24 -22.68 -21.86
N ASP A 511 18.28 -22.60 -21.03
CA ASP A 511 18.77 -23.71 -20.23
C ASP A 511 17.72 -24.12 -19.17
N ILE A 512 17.07 -23.15 -18.55
CA ILE A 512 16.02 -23.40 -17.54
C ILE A 512 14.81 -24.05 -18.19
N ARG A 513 14.40 -23.61 -19.38
CA ARG A 513 13.33 -24.23 -20.18
C ARG A 513 13.67 -25.68 -20.54
N ALA A 514 14.91 -25.94 -20.95
CA ALA A 514 15.39 -27.28 -21.24
C ALA A 514 15.32 -28.17 -19.98
N ASP A 515 15.71 -27.66 -18.82
CA ASP A 515 15.61 -28.35 -17.54
C ASP A 515 14.15 -28.59 -17.12
N VAL A 516 13.28 -27.59 -17.27
CA VAL A 516 11.83 -27.76 -17.02
C VAL A 516 11.23 -28.83 -17.93
N ASP A 517 11.61 -28.88 -19.21
CA ASP A 517 11.15 -29.89 -20.15
C ASP A 517 11.69 -31.29 -19.80
N ARG A 518 12.95 -31.39 -19.37
CA ARG A 518 13.59 -32.62 -18.92
C ARG A 518 12.88 -33.18 -17.68
N ILE A 519 12.67 -32.33 -16.68
CA ILE A 519 12.01 -32.73 -15.43
C ILE A 519 10.53 -33.03 -15.67
N SER A 520 9.82 -32.27 -16.51
CA SER A 520 8.43 -32.54 -16.87
C SER A 520 8.27 -33.94 -17.51
N ARG A 521 9.23 -34.37 -18.35
CA ARG A 521 9.24 -35.76 -18.89
C ARG A 521 9.44 -36.79 -17.80
N LYS A 522 10.32 -36.55 -16.82
CA LYS A 522 10.57 -37.44 -15.68
C LYS A 522 9.34 -37.52 -14.76
N LEU A 523 8.60 -36.42 -14.59
CA LEU A 523 7.37 -36.37 -13.81
C LEU A 523 6.14 -36.96 -14.54
N GLY A 524 6.23 -37.21 -15.84
CA GLY A 524 5.13 -37.65 -16.68
C GLY A 524 4.07 -36.59 -16.99
N ARG A 525 4.31 -35.36 -16.57
CA ARG A 525 3.43 -34.17 -16.81
C ARG A 525 4.22 -32.86 -16.65
N ARG A 526 3.64 -31.76 -17.12
CA ARG A 526 4.28 -30.44 -16.98
C ARG A 526 4.59 -30.13 -15.53
N LEU A 527 5.82 -29.65 -15.25
CA LEU A 527 6.19 -29.14 -13.94
C LEU A 527 5.23 -28.02 -13.55
N THR A 528 4.50 -28.20 -12.44
CA THR A 528 3.45 -27.29 -11.98
C THR A 528 3.87 -26.62 -10.70
N PHE A 529 3.87 -25.29 -10.69
CA PHE A 529 4.27 -24.43 -9.57
C PHE A 529 3.07 -23.65 -9.05
N LEU A 530 2.70 -23.87 -7.80
CA LEU A 530 1.71 -23.06 -7.09
C LEU A 530 2.41 -21.89 -6.40
N VAL A 531 2.02 -20.68 -6.75
CA VAL A 531 2.43 -19.49 -6.03
C VAL A 531 1.29 -19.06 -5.12
N GLY A 532 1.49 -19.21 -3.81
CA GLY A 532 0.49 -18.92 -2.77
C GLY A 532 0.86 -17.65 -2.00
N LYS A 533 -0.16 -16.89 -1.61
CA LYS A 533 -0.01 -15.71 -0.77
C LYS A 533 -0.92 -15.81 0.45
N PRO A 534 -0.44 -16.46 1.54
CA PRO A 534 -1.23 -16.66 2.75
C PRO A 534 -1.41 -15.38 3.56
N GLY A 535 -2.49 -15.31 4.34
CA GLY A 535 -2.76 -14.25 5.29
C GLY A 535 -3.34 -12.98 4.68
N LEU A 536 -3.33 -11.90 5.44
CA LEU A 536 -3.98 -10.63 5.07
C LEU A 536 -3.11 -9.69 4.23
N ASP A 537 -1.82 -9.96 4.09
CA ASP A 537 -0.93 -9.13 3.30
C ASP A 537 -1.30 -9.15 1.81
N GLY A 538 -1.64 -7.98 1.28
CA GLY A 538 -2.08 -7.81 -0.10
C GLY A 538 -0.99 -7.42 -1.10
N HIS A 539 0.25 -7.17 -0.66
CA HIS A 539 1.34 -6.80 -1.56
C HIS A 539 1.74 -7.98 -2.46
N SER A 540 1.27 -7.98 -3.69
CA SER A 540 1.35 -9.12 -4.61
C SER A 540 2.54 -9.08 -5.58
N ASN A 541 3.28 -7.96 -5.66
CA ASN A 541 4.30 -7.73 -6.69
C ASN A 541 5.34 -8.84 -6.78
N GLY A 542 5.90 -9.29 -5.64
CA GLY A 542 6.88 -10.36 -5.62
C GLY A 542 6.31 -11.69 -6.12
N ALA A 543 5.11 -12.06 -5.66
CA ALA A 543 4.42 -13.27 -6.10
C ALA A 543 4.11 -13.24 -7.60
N GLU A 544 3.66 -12.10 -8.11
CA GLU A 544 3.35 -11.91 -9.53
C GLU A 544 4.59 -12.05 -10.41
N GLN A 545 5.72 -11.46 -10.01
CA GLN A 545 6.97 -11.57 -10.75
C GLN A 545 7.51 -13.01 -10.77
N ILE A 546 7.42 -13.73 -9.66
CA ILE A 546 7.74 -15.17 -9.60
C ILE A 546 6.80 -15.99 -10.50
N ALA A 547 5.50 -15.72 -10.46
CA ALA A 547 4.52 -16.41 -11.30
C ALA A 547 4.78 -16.16 -12.81
N VAL A 548 5.04 -14.91 -13.19
CA VAL A 548 5.40 -14.54 -14.57
C VAL A 548 6.69 -15.24 -15.00
N ARG A 549 7.75 -15.19 -14.19
CA ARG A 549 9.04 -15.79 -14.53
C ARG A 549 8.96 -17.32 -14.63
N ALA A 550 8.22 -17.97 -13.73
CA ALA A 550 8.00 -19.42 -13.77
C ALA A 550 7.24 -19.85 -15.03
N ARG A 551 6.21 -19.09 -15.43
CA ARG A 551 5.48 -19.28 -16.69
C ARG A 551 6.41 -19.13 -17.89
N ASP A 552 7.23 -18.07 -17.93
CA ASP A 552 8.16 -17.80 -19.04
C ASP A 552 9.32 -18.80 -19.09
N ALA A 553 9.66 -19.41 -17.95
CA ALA A 553 10.54 -20.60 -17.88
C ALA A 553 9.85 -21.90 -18.32
N GLY A 554 8.58 -21.86 -18.71
CA GLY A 554 7.85 -22.98 -19.25
C GLY A 554 7.18 -23.89 -18.19
N MET A 555 7.08 -23.47 -16.93
CA MET A 555 6.29 -24.18 -15.92
C MET A 555 4.79 -23.93 -16.12
N GLN A 556 3.96 -24.86 -15.68
CA GLN A 556 2.55 -24.58 -15.44
C GLN A 556 2.43 -23.83 -14.11
N VAL A 557 1.83 -22.65 -14.11
CA VAL A 557 1.69 -21.81 -12.91
C VAL A 557 0.25 -21.82 -12.43
N VAL A 558 0.08 -22.03 -11.13
CA VAL A 558 -1.18 -21.84 -10.41
C VAL A 558 -1.02 -20.63 -9.51
N TYR A 559 -1.77 -19.55 -9.75
CA TYR A 559 -1.75 -18.35 -8.95
C TYR A 559 -3.17 -17.80 -8.78
N GLU A 560 -3.72 -17.95 -7.58
CA GLU A 560 -5.11 -17.57 -7.26
C GLU A 560 -5.22 -16.18 -6.64
N GLY A 561 -4.10 -15.42 -6.60
CA GLY A 561 -4.07 -14.07 -6.06
C GLY A 561 -3.67 -14.02 -4.59
N ILE A 562 -4.28 -13.10 -3.86
CA ILE A 562 -3.90 -12.72 -2.49
C ILE A 562 -4.92 -13.19 -1.45
N ARG A 563 -4.52 -13.13 -0.18
CA ARG A 563 -5.35 -13.40 1.01
C ARG A 563 -5.93 -14.82 1.03
N LEU A 564 -5.09 -15.77 0.66
CA LEU A 564 -5.44 -17.17 0.78
C LEU A 564 -5.28 -17.65 2.23
N THR A 565 -6.17 -18.51 2.67
CA THR A 565 -5.95 -19.24 3.91
C THR A 565 -4.95 -20.38 3.67
N PRO A 566 -4.21 -20.84 4.69
CA PRO A 566 -3.38 -22.04 4.58
C PRO A 566 -4.13 -23.25 4.02
N GLU A 567 -5.41 -23.41 4.37
CA GLU A 567 -6.28 -24.46 3.87
C GLU A 567 -6.54 -24.34 2.36
N GLU A 568 -6.89 -23.14 1.87
CA GLU A 568 -7.09 -22.88 0.43
C GLU A 568 -5.82 -23.21 -0.38
N ILE A 569 -4.63 -22.88 0.15
CA ILE A 569 -3.34 -23.19 -0.51
C ILE A 569 -3.14 -24.70 -0.61
N VAL A 570 -3.39 -25.44 0.47
CA VAL A 570 -3.24 -26.91 0.49
C VAL A 570 -4.27 -27.59 -0.42
N ASP A 571 -5.49 -27.09 -0.46
CA ASP A 571 -6.54 -27.60 -1.36
C ASP A 571 -6.20 -27.32 -2.83
N ALA A 572 -5.69 -26.15 -3.17
CA ALA A 572 -5.19 -25.82 -4.50
C ALA A 572 -4.02 -26.74 -4.89
N ALA A 573 -3.06 -26.95 -3.98
CA ALA A 573 -1.92 -27.83 -4.20
C ALA A 573 -2.36 -29.27 -4.52
N ARG A 574 -3.35 -29.78 -3.78
CA ARG A 574 -3.93 -31.11 -3.98
C ARG A 574 -4.71 -31.20 -5.30
N LYS A 575 -5.61 -30.28 -5.55
CA LYS A 575 -6.49 -30.23 -6.72
C LYS A 575 -5.67 -30.16 -8.01
N GLU A 576 -4.71 -29.26 -8.06
CA GLU A 576 -3.87 -29.02 -9.23
C GLU A 576 -2.66 -29.98 -9.30
N ARG A 577 -2.48 -30.85 -8.28
CA ARG A 577 -1.38 -31.83 -8.18
C ARG A 577 -0.02 -31.17 -8.41
N VAL A 578 0.26 -30.09 -7.72
CA VAL A 578 1.47 -29.29 -7.94
C VAL A 578 2.74 -30.06 -7.55
N HIS A 579 3.88 -29.65 -8.09
CA HIS A 579 5.19 -30.25 -7.83
C HIS A 579 6.04 -29.41 -6.88
N VAL A 580 5.66 -28.15 -6.68
CA VAL A 580 6.29 -27.22 -5.74
C VAL A 580 5.28 -26.15 -5.34
N VAL A 581 5.36 -25.72 -4.07
CA VAL A 581 4.58 -24.60 -3.52
C VAL A 581 5.54 -23.50 -3.15
N GLY A 582 5.33 -22.29 -3.70
CA GLY A 582 6.02 -21.08 -3.31
C GLY A 582 5.10 -20.17 -2.53
N LEU A 583 5.53 -19.76 -1.34
CA LEU A 583 4.78 -18.85 -0.49
C LEU A 583 5.43 -17.45 -0.50
N SER A 584 4.63 -16.41 -0.71
CA SER A 584 5.11 -15.02 -0.67
C SER A 584 4.50 -14.31 0.53
N VAL A 585 5.33 -13.91 1.51
CA VAL A 585 4.92 -13.23 2.73
C VAL A 585 5.81 -12.02 2.98
N LEU A 586 5.22 -10.82 3.01
CA LEU A 586 5.94 -9.56 3.25
C LEU A 586 5.65 -8.96 4.63
N SER A 587 4.57 -9.41 5.29
CA SER A 587 4.25 -9.04 6.67
C SER A 587 5.07 -9.86 7.67
N GLY A 588 5.14 -9.41 8.92
CA GLY A 588 5.83 -10.13 9.99
C GLY A 588 5.17 -11.43 10.47
N SER A 589 4.18 -11.95 9.72
CA SER A 589 3.43 -13.18 10.02
C SER A 589 3.97 -14.43 9.31
N HIS A 590 5.15 -14.34 8.70
CA HIS A 590 5.72 -15.45 7.89
C HIS A 590 5.89 -16.74 8.68
N LEU A 591 6.40 -16.72 9.92
CA LEU A 591 6.56 -17.95 10.71
C LEU A 591 5.23 -18.69 10.91
N PRO A 592 4.20 -18.13 11.58
CA PRO A 592 2.98 -18.86 11.88
C PRO A 592 2.19 -19.28 10.63
N LEU A 593 2.23 -18.48 9.55
CA LEU A 593 1.50 -18.81 8.31
C LEU A 593 2.18 -19.91 7.52
N VAL A 594 3.50 -19.87 7.40
CA VAL A 594 4.27 -20.90 6.66
C VAL A 594 4.23 -22.23 7.40
N GLU A 595 4.41 -22.22 8.72
CA GLU A 595 4.30 -23.43 9.55
C GLU A 595 2.93 -24.09 9.42
N ASP A 596 1.83 -23.30 9.46
CA ASP A 596 0.48 -23.84 9.28
C ASP A 596 0.30 -24.49 7.88
N VAL A 597 0.83 -23.86 6.81
CA VAL A 597 0.79 -24.47 5.47
C VAL A 597 1.58 -25.77 5.44
N VAL A 598 2.81 -25.79 5.95
CA VAL A 598 3.68 -26.98 5.96
C VAL A 598 3.06 -28.12 6.75
N ASP A 599 2.49 -27.84 7.93
CA ASP A 599 1.86 -28.84 8.76
C ASP A 599 0.59 -29.41 8.12
N ARG A 600 -0.25 -28.57 7.51
CA ARG A 600 -1.42 -29.02 6.77
C ARG A 600 -1.05 -29.87 5.54
N MET A 601 0.02 -29.52 4.83
CA MET A 601 0.53 -30.33 3.73
C MET A 601 0.97 -31.71 4.20
N LYS A 602 1.72 -31.80 5.31
CA LYS A 602 2.10 -33.08 5.95
C LYS A 602 0.87 -33.90 6.35
N GLN A 603 -0.12 -33.27 7.01
CA GLN A 603 -1.37 -33.92 7.41
C GLN A 603 -2.19 -34.43 6.21
N ALA A 604 -2.11 -33.68 5.10
CA ALA A 604 -2.76 -34.06 3.84
C ALA A 604 -2.01 -35.14 3.05
N GLY A 605 -0.85 -35.61 3.51
CA GLY A 605 0.00 -36.56 2.81
C GLY A 605 0.60 -36.00 1.50
N LEU A 606 0.77 -34.69 1.41
CA LEU A 606 1.36 -34.01 0.25
C LEU A 606 2.86 -33.87 0.47
N ASP A 607 3.64 -34.73 -0.15
CA ASP A 607 5.10 -34.68 -0.15
C ASP A 607 5.60 -33.80 -1.31
N VAL A 608 5.35 -32.50 -1.17
CA VAL A 608 5.67 -31.45 -2.16
C VAL A 608 6.55 -30.41 -1.48
N PRO A 609 7.72 -30.04 -2.05
CA PRO A 609 8.60 -29.06 -1.44
C PRO A 609 7.94 -27.67 -1.39
N VAL A 610 8.18 -26.99 -0.26
CA VAL A 610 7.73 -25.61 -0.03
C VAL A 610 8.94 -24.69 -0.09
N VAL A 611 8.84 -23.63 -0.88
CA VAL A 611 9.82 -22.53 -0.91
C VAL A 611 9.13 -21.23 -0.45
N VAL A 612 9.86 -20.35 0.19
CA VAL A 612 9.30 -19.11 0.76
C VAL A 612 10.07 -17.91 0.24
N GLY A 613 9.36 -16.84 -0.12
CA GLY A 613 9.95 -15.57 -0.50
C GLY A 613 9.31 -14.40 0.28
N GLY A 614 10.14 -13.42 0.66
CA GLY A 614 9.65 -12.25 1.40
C GLY A 614 10.74 -11.44 2.07
N ILE A 615 10.35 -10.46 2.89
CA ILE A 615 11.25 -9.76 3.80
C ILE A 615 11.37 -10.61 5.06
N ILE A 616 12.32 -11.54 5.07
CA ILE A 616 12.47 -12.55 6.13
C ILE A 616 13.84 -12.36 6.79
N PRO A 617 13.89 -12.08 8.09
CA PRO A 617 15.14 -12.01 8.83
C PRO A 617 15.93 -13.33 8.77
N PRO A 618 17.28 -13.31 8.81
CA PRO A 618 18.08 -14.52 8.73
C PRO A 618 17.79 -15.57 9.82
N GLU A 619 17.41 -15.10 11.02
CA GLU A 619 17.05 -15.99 12.14
C GLU A 619 15.76 -16.74 11.85
N ASP A 620 14.75 -16.04 11.32
CA ASP A 620 13.45 -16.62 10.94
C ASP A 620 13.59 -17.55 9.74
N ALA A 621 14.48 -17.22 8.78
CA ALA A 621 14.78 -18.10 7.64
C ALA A 621 15.32 -19.46 8.12
N ALA A 622 16.23 -19.45 9.09
CA ALA A 622 16.77 -20.69 9.67
C ALA A 622 15.70 -21.50 10.44
N GLU A 623 14.71 -20.83 11.02
CA GLU A 623 13.58 -21.48 11.69
C GLU A 623 12.62 -22.13 10.67
N LEU A 624 12.31 -21.43 9.59
CA LEU A 624 11.50 -21.97 8.50
C LEU A 624 12.14 -23.20 7.84
N GLU A 625 13.46 -23.18 7.62
CA GLU A 625 14.18 -24.34 7.08
C GLU A 625 14.09 -25.55 8.02
N LYS A 626 14.21 -25.34 9.35
CA LYS A 626 14.00 -26.41 10.35
C LYS A 626 12.57 -26.95 10.36
N ALA A 627 11.57 -26.10 10.07
CA ALA A 627 10.18 -26.50 9.95
C ALA A 627 9.89 -27.36 8.69
N GLY A 628 10.82 -27.37 7.72
CA GLY A 628 10.74 -28.18 6.51
C GLY A 628 10.58 -27.38 5.22
N VAL A 629 10.85 -26.08 5.24
CA VAL A 629 10.93 -25.26 4.03
C VAL A 629 12.20 -25.62 3.26
N ALA A 630 12.09 -25.84 1.96
CA ALA A 630 13.20 -26.29 1.10
C ALA A 630 14.18 -25.17 0.72
N ALA A 631 13.70 -23.92 0.67
CA ALA A 631 14.53 -22.73 0.44
C ALA A 631 13.79 -21.46 0.87
N VAL A 632 14.55 -20.45 1.33
CA VAL A 632 14.04 -19.12 1.65
C VAL A 632 14.75 -18.10 0.76
N TYR A 633 13.97 -17.23 0.10
CA TYR A 633 14.45 -16.14 -0.77
C TYR A 633 14.10 -14.79 -0.18
N THR A 634 15.06 -13.89 -0.18
CA THR A 634 14.93 -12.52 0.36
C THR A 634 15.20 -11.49 -0.74
N PRO A 635 15.04 -10.18 -0.49
CA PRO A 635 15.38 -9.16 -1.48
C PRO A 635 16.83 -9.18 -2.00
N LYS A 636 17.73 -9.91 -1.35
CA LYS A 636 19.09 -10.18 -1.88
C LYS A 636 19.07 -11.09 -3.13
N ASP A 637 18.06 -11.94 -3.24
CA ASP A 637 17.91 -12.90 -4.33
C ASP A 637 17.14 -12.26 -5.49
N PHE A 638 17.71 -11.21 -6.09
CA PHE A 638 17.05 -10.42 -7.13
C PHE A 638 17.09 -11.08 -8.53
N GLU A 639 17.96 -12.09 -8.73
CA GLU A 639 18.09 -12.82 -9.99
C GLU A 639 16.99 -13.88 -10.13
N LEU A 640 15.87 -13.51 -10.75
CA LEU A 640 14.71 -14.42 -10.89
C LEU A 640 15.04 -15.70 -11.66
N ASN A 641 15.95 -15.65 -12.64
CA ASN A 641 16.39 -16.82 -13.37
C ASN A 641 17.09 -17.83 -12.46
N ARG A 642 17.91 -17.36 -11.52
CA ARG A 642 18.55 -18.22 -10.52
C ARG A 642 17.51 -18.88 -9.61
N ILE A 643 16.51 -18.13 -9.14
CA ILE A 643 15.42 -18.70 -8.34
C ILE A 643 14.70 -19.80 -9.12
N MET A 644 14.38 -19.59 -10.40
CA MET A 644 13.74 -20.62 -11.23
C MET A 644 14.60 -21.86 -11.38
N SER A 645 15.90 -21.70 -11.61
CA SER A 645 16.85 -22.83 -11.67
C SER A 645 16.90 -23.60 -10.37
N ASP A 646 16.90 -22.91 -9.22
CA ASP A 646 16.89 -23.56 -7.90
C ASP A 646 15.59 -24.31 -7.64
N VAL A 647 14.44 -23.75 -8.00
CA VAL A 647 13.13 -24.41 -7.90
C VAL A 647 13.10 -25.72 -8.70
N VAL A 648 13.63 -25.70 -9.93
CA VAL A 648 13.72 -26.93 -10.76
C VAL A 648 14.58 -27.99 -10.09
N ARG A 649 15.74 -27.61 -9.53
CA ARG A 649 16.64 -28.53 -8.80
C ARG A 649 16.00 -29.10 -7.53
N ILE A 650 15.24 -28.27 -6.79
CA ILE A 650 14.53 -28.71 -5.60
C ILE A 650 13.51 -29.80 -5.97
N VAL A 651 12.70 -29.57 -7.00
CA VAL A 651 11.72 -30.55 -7.47
C VAL A 651 12.41 -31.85 -7.92
N GLU A 652 13.54 -31.77 -8.65
CA GLU A 652 14.29 -32.93 -9.08
C GLU A 652 14.79 -33.77 -7.90
N ARG A 653 15.41 -33.13 -6.90
CA ARG A 653 15.92 -33.81 -5.68
C ARG A 653 14.80 -34.49 -4.90
N THR A 654 13.66 -33.83 -4.72
CA THR A 654 12.51 -34.39 -4.02
C THR A 654 11.97 -35.61 -4.75
N LYS A 655 11.91 -35.56 -6.10
CA LYS A 655 11.46 -36.73 -6.89
C LYS A 655 12.43 -37.89 -6.78
N ASP A 656 13.74 -37.66 -6.88
CA ASP A 656 14.76 -38.70 -6.78
C ASP A 656 14.78 -39.35 -5.40
N ALA A 657 14.51 -38.61 -4.32
CA ALA A 657 14.38 -39.15 -2.98
C ALA A 657 13.14 -40.03 -2.80
N ASN A 658 12.07 -39.75 -3.55
CA ASN A 658 10.81 -40.56 -3.47
C ASN A 658 10.83 -41.78 -4.37
N ASP A 659 11.76 -41.87 -5.33
CA ASP A 659 11.93 -43.03 -6.22
C ASP A 659 12.93 -44.07 -5.64
N VAL A 660 13.62 -43.79 -4.51
CA VAL A 660 14.51 -44.68 -3.74
C VAL A 660 13.80 -45.27 -2.54
#